data_1fb5d5a56b9e8694d499d0037d02fe07
#
_entry.id   1fb5d5a56b9e8694d499d0037d02fe07
#
_cell.length_a   1.000
_cell.length_b   1.000
_cell.length_c   1.000
_cell.angle_alpha   90.00
_cell.angle_beta   90.00
_cell.angle_gamma   90.00
#
_symmetry.space_group_name_H-M   'P 1'
#
loop_
_entity.id
_entity.type
_entity.pdbx_description
1 polymer ?
#
loop_
_entity_poly.entity_id
_entity_poly.type
_entity_poly.pdbx_seq_one_letter_code
_entity_poly.pdbx_strand_id
1 'polypeptide(L)'
;MYPVALSLRGRRALVFGGGSVAERKIRGLLEAQAFVTVVSPTLSAAVALLAEEGRVAWEARRYEAGDLARAFLAFAATDDDATNATISADARRAGVLVNDASEAGRGDFATPAVHRSGALTVTVDSAGLSPSFTRRIRDELGVQFDARYARAAATLGALRERVQAVVPAPMRAEVMRHFAERDIEELASMVPSAVEHEVERTVDTLTGVVPAQNRPLVAATRASQLAMTQTKGVMATLARAGIPSTILEVTTRGDAVQDRAIAAIGTDNVFVTELELALREGRADYAVHSCKDLPSTLAGDMTLAAITGREDARDAYCSERYAAFDDLPPGARVGTSSPRRRAQLRGLRPDLVYDDVRGNVDTRLRKLRTGDYDAIVLACAGLNRLGLRAAHTVPFDPAQLTPAVGQGALGIETRDGDPLAARLDAILGDPATTIAVRAERAFLRTLRGGCAAPVGAHAAWEAGMLRIAGAIAALDGSRVLRAARQTSLALEDLAAAEALGVDLAVGLLGAGGAALLGATPLAGRLFLLPRTQERPSRIAPALREAGAEVVEARDSEAARTALGGRVPNVILFPSSGAVGAMAEYLSGLRRDGHRPLVAAMGPASSQTAQAEGWRPDVVAPSAEVGAFVQTVLLFVLENSG
;
A
#
# COMPACT_ATOMS: atom_id res chain seq x y z
N MET A 1 36.35 -8.81 38.94
CA MET A 1 34.87 -8.74 38.65
C MET A 1 34.58 -9.33 37.28
N TYR A 2 33.43 -10.00 37.11
CA TYR A 2 32.97 -10.54 35.83
C TYR A 2 32.08 -9.49 35.11
N PRO A 3 32.41 -9.03 33.89
CA PRO A 3 31.63 -8.03 33.19
C PRO A 3 30.32 -8.60 32.68
N VAL A 4 29.21 -7.98 33.03
CA VAL A 4 27.86 -8.35 32.58
C VAL A 4 27.06 -7.09 32.25
N ALA A 5 26.14 -7.19 31.30
CA ALA A 5 25.08 -6.20 31.04
C ALA A 5 23.77 -6.69 31.66
N LEU A 6 23.19 -5.91 32.57
CA LEU A 6 21.94 -6.24 33.24
C LEU A 6 20.76 -5.56 32.53
N SER A 7 19.73 -6.31 32.20
CA SER A 7 18.45 -5.77 31.75
C SER A 7 17.64 -5.36 32.99
N LEU A 8 17.45 -4.05 33.16
CA LEU A 8 16.70 -3.49 34.29
C LEU A 8 15.28 -3.04 33.92
N ARG A 9 14.87 -3.23 32.68
CA ARG A 9 13.51 -2.85 32.23
C ARG A 9 12.45 -3.51 33.10
N GLY A 10 11.64 -2.68 33.79
CA GLY A 10 10.58 -3.15 34.66
C GLY A 10 11.06 -3.79 35.98
N ARG A 11 12.37 -3.73 36.29
CA ARG A 11 12.91 -4.23 37.55
C ARG A 11 12.92 -3.14 38.62
N ARG A 12 12.65 -3.50 39.86
CA ARG A 12 12.69 -2.59 41.02
C ARG A 12 14.14 -2.37 41.46
N ALA A 13 14.58 -1.12 41.46
CA ALA A 13 15.87 -0.69 41.93
C ALA A 13 15.70 0.26 43.13
N LEU A 14 16.46 0.07 44.19
CA LEU A 14 16.45 0.93 45.36
C LEU A 14 17.71 1.78 45.41
N VAL A 15 17.56 3.04 45.77
CA VAL A 15 18.69 3.95 46.03
C VAL A 15 18.52 4.55 47.42
N PHE A 16 19.43 4.21 48.27
CA PHE A 16 19.52 4.76 49.64
C PHE A 16 20.43 5.98 49.64
N GLY A 17 19.87 7.16 49.93
CA GLY A 17 20.51 8.46 49.84
C GLY A 17 19.91 9.35 48.75
N GLY A 18 19.95 10.67 48.94
CA GLY A 18 19.35 11.68 48.07
C GLY A 18 20.33 12.72 47.53
N GLY A 19 21.64 12.53 47.73
CA GLY A 19 22.69 13.45 47.29
C GLY A 19 23.16 13.27 45.85
N SER A 20 24.22 13.97 45.45
CA SER A 20 24.77 13.96 44.08
C SER A 20 25.29 12.60 43.62
N VAL A 21 25.76 11.75 44.52
CA VAL A 21 26.16 10.38 44.19
C VAL A 21 24.94 9.54 43.82
N ALA A 22 23.89 9.62 44.66
CA ALA A 22 22.61 8.95 44.38
C ALA A 22 21.99 9.43 43.07
N GLU A 23 21.97 10.75 42.80
CA GLU A 23 21.45 11.32 41.55
C GLU A 23 22.07 10.67 40.30
N ARG A 24 23.39 10.53 40.28
CA ARG A 24 24.08 9.90 39.14
C ARG A 24 23.66 8.46 38.94
N LYS A 25 23.44 7.70 40.03
CA LYS A 25 22.96 6.32 39.97
C LYS A 25 21.51 6.26 39.49
N ILE A 26 20.65 7.14 40.01
CA ILE A 26 19.24 7.26 39.62
C ILE A 26 19.10 7.51 38.11
N ARG A 27 19.86 8.47 37.56
CA ARG A 27 19.82 8.76 36.13
C ARG A 27 20.16 7.53 35.27
N GLY A 28 21.22 6.80 35.62
CA GLY A 28 21.60 5.57 34.92
C GLY A 28 20.56 4.45 35.04
N LEU A 29 19.86 4.34 36.16
CA LEU A 29 18.78 3.38 36.35
C LEU A 29 17.55 3.75 35.53
N LEU A 30 17.19 5.04 35.45
CA LEU A 30 16.09 5.54 34.62
C LEU A 30 16.36 5.35 33.13
N GLU A 31 17.58 5.58 32.67
CA GLU A 31 18.00 5.27 31.31
C GLU A 31 17.86 3.78 30.98
N ALA A 32 18.12 2.91 31.96
CA ALA A 32 17.94 1.47 31.86
C ALA A 32 16.48 1.01 32.07
N GLN A 33 15.53 1.95 32.19
CA GLN A 33 14.09 1.71 32.35
C GLN A 33 13.75 0.90 33.63
N ALA A 34 14.49 1.08 34.70
CA ALA A 34 14.19 0.51 36.01
C ALA A 34 13.07 1.28 36.73
N PHE A 35 12.32 0.62 37.58
CA PHE A 35 11.46 1.28 38.56
C PHE A 35 12.31 1.67 39.78
N VAL A 36 12.58 2.96 39.93
CA VAL A 36 13.46 3.47 40.95
C VAL A 36 12.68 3.96 42.15
N THR A 37 13.04 3.47 43.34
CA THR A 37 12.57 4.01 44.61
C THR A 37 13.77 4.58 45.37
N VAL A 38 13.67 5.83 45.81
CA VAL A 38 14.69 6.53 46.60
C VAL A 38 14.23 6.57 48.06
N VAL A 39 15.08 6.07 48.96
CA VAL A 39 14.83 6.12 50.41
C VAL A 39 15.86 7.07 51.01
N SER A 40 15.40 8.24 51.43
CA SER A 40 16.26 9.29 52.01
C SER A 40 15.45 10.32 52.77
N PRO A 41 15.90 10.82 53.91
CA PRO A 41 15.22 11.91 54.64
C PRO A 41 15.15 13.21 53.84
N THR A 42 16.12 13.46 52.97
CA THR A 42 16.25 14.68 52.16
C THR A 42 16.70 14.34 50.75
N LEU A 43 16.33 15.17 49.80
CA LEU A 43 16.74 15.05 48.41
C LEU A 43 17.50 16.28 47.95
N SER A 44 18.47 16.12 47.04
CA SER A 44 18.99 17.22 46.25
C SER A 44 17.91 17.81 45.35
N ALA A 45 18.03 19.07 44.95
CA ALA A 45 17.06 19.72 44.06
C ALA A 45 16.82 18.91 42.79
N ALA A 46 17.86 18.30 42.21
CA ALA A 46 17.75 17.51 41.00
C ALA A 46 17.00 16.18 41.22
N VAL A 47 17.16 15.52 42.35
CA VAL A 47 16.42 14.28 42.67
C VAL A 47 15.00 14.61 43.09
N ALA A 48 14.76 15.74 43.78
CA ALA A 48 13.41 16.20 44.11
C ALA A 48 12.57 16.46 42.86
N LEU A 49 13.14 17.10 41.84
CA LEU A 49 12.47 17.30 40.56
C LEU A 49 12.05 15.97 39.89
N LEU A 50 12.92 14.96 39.92
CA LEU A 50 12.59 13.63 39.39
C LEU A 50 11.46 12.94 40.16
N ALA A 51 11.33 13.20 41.44
CA ALA A 51 10.24 12.70 42.27
C ALA A 51 8.93 13.46 41.98
N GLU A 52 8.97 14.78 41.82
CA GLU A 52 7.83 15.62 41.43
C GLU A 52 7.30 15.24 40.04
N GLU A 53 8.18 14.93 39.08
CA GLU A 53 7.83 14.43 37.74
C GLU A 53 7.28 12.99 37.75
N GLY A 54 7.25 12.32 38.93
CA GLY A 54 6.77 10.93 39.04
C GLY A 54 7.73 9.90 38.41
N ARG A 55 8.95 10.28 38.11
CA ARG A 55 9.96 9.40 37.50
C ARG A 55 10.64 8.48 38.50
N VAL A 56 10.65 8.84 39.76
CA VAL A 56 11.10 8.01 40.88
C VAL A 56 10.08 8.07 42.00
N ALA A 57 9.91 6.97 42.72
CA ALA A 57 9.19 6.97 43.99
C ALA A 57 10.12 7.45 45.09
N TRP A 58 9.66 8.34 45.98
CA TRP A 58 10.43 8.83 47.10
C TRP A 58 9.79 8.46 48.44
N GLU A 59 10.58 7.86 49.32
CA GLU A 59 10.24 7.58 50.71
C GLU A 59 11.08 8.49 51.63
N ALA A 60 10.43 9.52 52.22
CA ALA A 60 11.07 10.58 53.03
C ALA A 60 11.41 10.06 54.44
N ARG A 61 12.31 9.08 54.55
CA ARG A 61 12.74 8.46 55.80
C ARG A 61 14.14 7.86 55.70
N ARG A 62 14.68 7.41 56.79
CA ARG A 62 15.92 6.63 56.80
C ARG A 62 15.68 5.19 56.40
N TYR A 63 16.77 4.48 56.11
CA TYR A 63 16.77 3.06 55.78
C TYR A 63 16.18 2.22 56.93
N GLU A 64 15.40 1.21 56.59
CA GLU A 64 14.86 0.17 57.47
C GLU A 64 15.11 -1.23 56.86
N ALA A 65 15.40 -2.24 57.71
CA ALA A 65 15.81 -3.57 57.25
C ALA A 65 14.85 -4.27 56.30
N GLY A 66 13.56 -3.88 56.28
CA GLY A 66 12.53 -4.42 55.38
C GLY A 66 12.51 -3.83 53.95
N ASP A 67 13.22 -2.75 53.70
CA ASP A 67 13.18 -2.00 52.44
C ASP A 67 13.61 -2.82 51.22
N LEU A 68 14.56 -3.72 51.44
CA LEU A 68 15.16 -4.55 50.41
C LEU A 68 14.22 -5.62 49.84
N ALA A 69 13.06 -5.81 50.45
CA ALA A 69 12.11 -6.81 50.00
C ALA A 69 11.66 -6.57 48.53
N ARG A 70 11.79 -7.59 47.70
CA ARG A 70 11.42 -7.57 46.27
C ARG A 70 12.27 -6.62 45.41
N ALA A 71 13.40 -6.07 45.91
CA ALA A 71 14.33 -5.33 45.07
C ALA A 71 15.13 -6.31 44.19
N PHE A 72 15.44 -5.90 42.95
CA PHE A 72 16.36 -6.63 42.09
C PHE A 72 17.80 -6.23 42.38
N LEU A 73 18.03 -4.92 42.60
CA LEU A 73 19.33 -4.38 43.05
C LEU A 73 19.14 -3.14 43.92
N ALA A 74 20.20 -2.83 44.67
CA ALA A 74 20.26 -1.68 45.58
C ALA A 74 21.57 -0.90 45.45
N PHE A 75 21.49 0.43 45.70
CA PHE A 75 22.63 1.31 45.83
C PHE A 75 22.64 1.88 47.25
N ALA A 76 23.69 1.59 48.03
CA ALA A 76 23.99 2.23 49.30
C ALA A 76 24.83 3.47 49.02
N ALA A 77 24.21 4.65 49.05
CA ALA A 77 24.82 5.93 48.66
C ALA A 77 24.41 7.05 49.64
N THR A 78 24.28 6.72 50.93
CA THR A 78 24.08 7.70 51.99
C THR A 78 25.42 8.37 52.37
N ASP A 79 25.37 9.43 53.14
CA ASP A 79 26.50 10.13 53.71
C ASP A 79 27.07 9.45 54.98
N ASP A 80 26.41 8.40 55.48
CA ASP A 80 26.82 7.62 56.66
C ASP A 80 27.33 6.23 56.25
N ASP A 81 28.63 6.02 56.42
CA ASP A 81 29.32 4.78 56.08
C ASP A 81 28.79 3.56 56.87
N ALA A 82 28.40 3.74 58.13
CA ALA A 82 27.83 2.67 58.96
C ALA A 82 26.47 2.21 58.42
N THR A 83 25.64 3.16 57.97
CA THR A 83 24.36 2.86 57.30
C THR A 83 24.62 2.14 55.99
N ASN A 84 25.56 2.57 55.14
CA ASN A 84 25.90 1.90 53.90
C ASN A 84 26.39 0.46 54.12
N ALA A 85 27.22 0.24 55.13
CA ALA A 85 27.66 -1.10 55.52
C ALA A 85 26.50 -2.00 55.96
N THR A 86 25.56 -1.44 56.73
CA THR A 86 24.36 -2.16 57.16
C THR A 86 23.49 -2.55 55.96
N ILE A 87 23.21 -1.61 55.05
CA ILE A 87 22.44 -1.86 53.81
C ILE A 87 23.10 -2.97 52.99
N SER A 88 24.43 -2.91 52.84
CA SER A 88 25.19 -3.89 52.08
C SER A 88 25.11 -5.30 52.68
N ALA A 89 25.20 -5.41 54.04
CA ALA A 89 25.05 -6.67 54.74
C ALA A 89 23.63 -7.23 54.64
N ASP A 90 22.62 -6.39 54.74
CA ASP A 90 21.22 -6.78 54.65
C ASP A 90 20.85 -7.21 53.24
N ALA A 91 21.34 -6.49 52.22
CA ALA A 91 21.15 -6.83 50.81
C ALA A 91 21.69 -8.23 50.46
N ARG A 92 22.89 -8.56 50.93
CA ARG A 92 23.47 -9.91 50.78
C ARG A 92 22.65 -10.98 51.46
N ARG A 93 22.12 -10.72 52.63
CA ARG A 93 21.24 -11.67 53.36
C ARG A 93 19.91 -11.86 52.61
N ALA A 94 19.42 -10.82 51.97
CA ALA A 94 18.20 -10.85 51.18
C ALA A 94 18.39 -11.39 49.76
N GLY A 95 19.61 -11.65 49.32
CA GLY A 95 19.93 -12.07 47.95
C GLY A 95 19.75 -10.95 46.92
N VAL A 96 19.83 -9.68 47.33
CA VAL A 96 19.71 -8.48 46.49
C VAL A 96 21.10 -7.99 46.11
N LEU A 97 21.38 -7.81 44.82
CA LEU A 97 22.65 -7.25 44.37
C LEU A 97 22.83 -5.83 44.88
N VAL A 98 23.98 -5.53 45.50
CA VAL A 98 24.24 -4.22 46.09
C VAL A 98 25.51 -3.57 45.54
N ASN A 99 25.43 -2.26 45.27
CA ASN A 99 26.60 -1.39 45.07
C ASN A 99 26.74 -0.47 46.27
N ASP A 100 27.87 -0.59 46.99
CA ASP A 100 28.25 0.34 48.06
C ASP A 100 29.06 1.49 47.47
N ALA A 101 28.56 2.73 47.62
CA ALA A 101 29.20 3.90 47.04
C ALA A 101 30.40 4.42 47.89
N SER A 102 30.49 4.02 49.15
CA SER A 102 31.56 4.41 50.07
C SER A 102 32.75 3.44 50.01
N GLU A 103 32.49 2.13 49.85
CA GLU A 103 33.57 1.14 49.81
C GLU A 103 33.29 0.03 48.79
N ALA A 104 34.06 0.01 47.69
CA ALA A 104 33.87 -0.91 46.56
C ALA A 104 33.96 -2.39 46.98
N GLY A 105 34.69 -2.74 48.00
CA GLY A 105 34.85 -4.12 48.51
C GLY A 105 33.60 -4.66 49.22
N ARG A 106 32.68 -3.80 49.65
CA ARG A 106 31.41 -4.15 50.30
C ARG A 106 30.26 -4.38 49.32
N GLY A 107 30.41 -4.04 48.04
CA GLY A 107 29.39 -4.26 47.04
C GLY A 107 29.56 -5.56 46.24
N ASP A 108 28.50 -6.04 45.63
CA ASP A 108 28.52 -7.22 44.72
C ASP A 108 28.87 -6.81 43.28
N PHE A 109 28.63 -5.56 42.91
CA PHE A 109 28.94 -5.03 41.60
C PHE A 109 29.45 -3.59 41.65
N ALA A 110 30.18 -3.19 40.62
CA ALA A 110 30.61 -1.82 40.38
C ALA A 110 29.92 -1.23 39.15
N THR A 111 29.83 0.10 39.13
CA THR A 111 29.35 0.81 37.95
C THR A 111 30.53 1.38 37.19
N PRO A 112 30.86 0.86 35.98
CA PRO A 112 31.97 1.37 35.19
C PRO A 112 31.70 2.77 34.65
N ALA A 113 32.71 3.42 34.09
CA ALA A 113 32.52 4.60 33.26
C ALA A 113 31.88 4.17 31.93
N VAL A 114 30.84 4.86 31.50
CA VAL A 114 30.02 4.47 30.34
C VAL A 114 30.05 5.58 29.30
N HIS A 115 30.34 5.22 28.05
CA HIS A 115 30.08 6.02 26.88
C HIS A 115 28.94 5.36 26.09
N ARG A 116 27.96 6.15 25.63
CA ARG A 116 26.83 5.68 24.81
C ARG A 116 26.75 6.45 23.50
N SER A 117 26.61 5.72 22.41
CA SER A 117 26.35 6.26 21.09
C SER A 117 25.21 5.45 20.47
N GLY A 118 23.96 5.93 20.60
CA GLY A 118 22.75 5.19 20.24
C GLY A 118 22.64 3.86 21.00
N ALA A 119 22.51 2.75 20.28
CA ALA A 119 22.46 1.41 20.85
C ALA A 119 23.85 0.87 21.30
N LEU A 120 24.93 1.48 20.83
CA LEU A 120 26.29 1.08 21.23
C LEU A 120 26.61 1.59 22.63
N THR A 121 27.05 0.70 23.49
CA THR A 121 27.54 1.04 24.84
C THR A 121 28.97 0.54 25.01
N VAL A 122 29.89 1.45 25.35
CA VAL A 122 31.27 1.15 25.68
C VAL A 122 31.49 1.41 27.16
N THR A 123 32.02 0.45 27.89
CA THR A 123 32.26 0.57 29.31
C THR A 123 33.76 0.44 29.64
N VAL A 124 34.24 1.25 30.57
CA VAL A 124 35.63 1.22 31.03
C VAL A 124 35.64 1.04 32.54
N ASP A 125 36.32 0.02 33.00
CA ASP A 125 36.53 -0.26 34.42
C ASP A 125 38.02 -0.50 34.73
N SER A 126 38.49 -0.03 35.86
CA SER A 126 39.85 -0.24 36.35
C SER A 126 39.88 -1.01 37.70
N ALA A 127 38.82 -1.76 37.98
CA ALA A 127 38.64 -2.45 39.27
C ALA A 127 38.79 -1.51 40.50
N GLY A 128 38.35 -0.25 40.33
CA GLY A 128 38.45 0.77 41.39
C GLY A 128 39.82 1.45 41.55
N LEU A 129 40.82 1.06 40.75
CA LEU A 129 42.19 1.57 40.91
C LEU A 129 42.32 3.07 40.60
N SER A 130 41.66 3.58 39.59
CA SER A 130 41.73 5.00 39.23
C SER A 130 40.48 5.51 38.52
N PRO A 131 39.49 6.06 39.23
CA PRO A 131 38.28 6.62 38.64
C PRO A 131 38.53 7.80 37.67
N SER A 132 39.59 8.58 37.89
CA SER A 132 39.97 9.69 37.00
C SER A 132 40.55 9.18 35.68
N PHE A 133 41.36 8.14 35.72
CA PHE A 133 41.90 7.50 34.52
C PHE A 133 40.82 6.82 33.71
N THR A 134 39.91 6.11 34.36
CA THR A 134 38.75 5.47 33.71
C THR A 134 37.88 6.49 32.99
N ARG A 135 37.64 7.66 33.59
CA ARG A 135 36.90 8.75 32.92
C ARG A 135 37.65 9.29 31.72
N ARG A 136 38.94 9.51 31.80
CA ARG A 136 39.76 9.96 30.68
C ARG A 136 39.68 8.99 29.51
N ILE A 137 39.87 7.69 29.74
CA ILE A 137 39.74 6.66 28.70
C ILE A 137 38.34 6.66 28.10
N ARG A 138 37.27 6.76 28.89
CA ARG A 138 35.90 6.89 28.39
C ARG A 138 35.75 8.08 27.45
N ASP A 139 36.32 9.23 27.79
CA ASP A 139 36.22 10.46 27.01
C ASP A 139 37.01 10.33 25.68
N GLU A 140 38.19 9.72 25.71
CA GLU A 140 38.97 9.39 24.51
C GLU A 140 38.21 8.42 23.58
N LEU A 141 37.60 7.37 24.11
CA LEU A 141 36.75 6.43 23.37
C LEU A 141 35.49 7.12 22.87
N GLY A 142 34.95 8.12 23.58
CA GLY A 142 33.79 8.90 23.14
C GLY A 142 34.03 9.69 21.86
N VAL A 143 35.26 10.17 21.66
CA VAL A 143 35.67 10.82 20.40
C VAL A 143 35.78 9.79 19.27
N GLN A 144 36.30 8.62 19.57
CA GLN A 144 36.47 7.54 18.55
C GLN A 144 35.13 6.90 18.17
N PHE A 145 34.27 6.58 19.13
CA PHE A 145 32.97 5.95 18.94
C PHE A 145 31.83 6.98 18.91
N ASP A 146 31.85 7.87 17.95
CA ASP A 146 30.94 8.98 17.80
C ASP A 146 29.56 8.57 17.22
N ALA A 147 28.77 9.54 16.78
CA ALA A 147 27.43 9.32 16.22
C ALA A 147 27.39 8.46 14.93
N ARG A 148 28.53 8.30 14.22
CA ARG A 148 28.60 7.39 13.06
C ARG A 148 28.42 5.95 13.50
N TYR A 149 29.02 5.56 14.62
CA TYR A 149 28.85 4.21 15.19
C TYR A 149 27.41 3.94 15.64
N ALA A 150 26.72 4.97 16.15
CA ALA A 150 25.29 4.82 16.47
C ALA A 150 24.46 4.51 15.22
N ARG A 151 24.69 5.23 14.13
CA ARG A 151 23.98 5.00 12.86
C ARG A 151 24.36 3.63 12.26
N ALA A 152 25.64 3.30 12.23
CA ALA A 152 26.10 2.00 11.74
C ALA A 152 25.48 0.83 12.55
N ALA A 153 25.41 0.95 13.88
CA ALA A 153 24.75 -0.06 14.72
C ALA A 153 23.26 -0.19 14.43
N ALA A 154 22.55 0.91 14.16
CA ALA A 154 21.14 0.90 13.77
C ALA A 154 20.96 0.22 12.40
N THR A 155 21.82 0.53 11.42
CA THR A 155 21.83 -0.11 10.10
C THR A 155 22.08 -1.62 10.21
N LEU A 156 23.06 -2.05 11.01
CA LEU A 156 23.32 -3.48 11.25
C LEU A 156 22.13 -4.18 11.94
N GLY A 157 21.39 -3.47 12.80
CA GLY A 157 20.13 -3.95 13.38
C GLY A 157 19.07 -4.23 12.30
N ALA A 158 18.83 -3.26 11.42
CA ALA A 158 17.89 -3.41 10.31
C ALA A 158 18.30 -4.51 9.32
N LEU A 159 19.59 -4.59 8.96
CA LEU A 159 20.16 -5.67 8.16
C LEU A 159 19.93 -7.04 8.81
N ARG A 160 20.12 -7.15 10.12
CA ARG A 160 19.89 -8.40 10.88
C ARG A 160 18.42 -8.83 10.81
N GLU A 161 17.47 -7.92 10.99
CA GLU A 161 16.05 -8.22 10.89
C GLU A 161 15.70 -8.74 9.49
N ARG A 162 16.20 -8.07 8.46
CA ARG A 162 15.99 -8.49 7.07
C ARG A 162 16.65 -9.85 6.78
N VAL A 163 17.89 -10.06 7.20
CA VAL A 163 18.60 -11.34 7.05
C VAL A 163 17.82 -12.47 7.74
N GLN A 164 17.27 -12.23 8.92
CA GLN A 164 16.44 -13.23 9.61
C GLN A 164 15.16 -13.56 8.86
N ALA A 165 14.57 -12.60 8.16
CA ALA A 165 13.33 -12.78 7.41
C ALA A 165 13.52 -13.52 6.10
N VAL A 166 14.59 -13.23 5.33
CA VAL A 166 14.72 -13.69 3.95
C VAL A 166 15.88 -14.68 3.69
N VAL A 167 16.89 -14.74 4.56
CA VAL A 167 18.07 -15.58 4.36
C VAL A 167 17.90 -16.95 5.04
N PRO A 168 18.20 -18.07 4.36
CA PRO A 168 18.18 -19.39 4.98
C PRO A 168 19.08 -19.49 6.21
N ALA A 169 18.62 -20.17 7.26
CA ALA A 169 19.30 -20.21 8.57
C ALA A 169 20.80 -20.55 8.52
N PRO A 170 21.28 -21.50 7.68
CA PRO A 170 22.72 -21.83 7.61
C PRO A 170 23.61 -20.66 7.17
N MET A 171 23.08 -19.74 6.35
CA MET A 171 23.86 -18.64 5.76
C MET A 171 23.82 -17.35 6.57
N ARG A 172 22.89 -17.21 7.51
CA ARG A 172 22.67 -15.95 8.27
C ARG A 172 23.91 -15.43 8.96
N ALA A 173 24.69 -16.31 9.56
CA ALA A 173 25.90 -15.93 10.28
C ALA A 173 26.97 -15.36 9.34
N GLU A 174 27.14 -15.93 8.16
CA GLU A 174 28.11 -15.50 7.16
C GLU A 174 27.71 -14.16 6.52
N VAL A 175 26.46 -14.02 6.14
CA VAL A 175 25.89 -12.75 5.61
C VAL A 175 26.05 -11.63 6.64
N MET A 176 25.74 -11.88 7.91
CA MET A 176 25.90 -10.87 8.96
C MET A 176 27.36 -10.53 9.25
N ARG A 177 28.29 -11.49 9.13
CA ARG A 177 29.73 -11.23 9.27
C ARG A 177 30.22 -10.30 8.16
N HIS A 178 29.81 -10.56 6.91
CA HIS A 178 30.15 -9.72 5.76
C HIS A 178 29.72 -8.26 6.00
N PHE A 179 28.51 -8.03 6.55
CA PHE A 179 28.07 -6.67 6.86
C PHE A 179 28.85 -6.04 8.03
N ALA A 180 29.18 -6.84 9.06
CA ALA A 180 29.91 -6.32 10.24
C ALA A 180 31.36 -5.89 9.92
N GLU A 181 31.94 -6.40 8.84
CA GLU A 181 33.31 -6.09 8.39
C GLU A 181 33.39 -4.86 7.47
N ARG A 182 32.22 -4.27 7.09
CA ARG A 182 32.20 -3.08 6.25
C ARG A 182 32.69 -1.83 6.98
N ASP A 183 33.07 -0.85 6.17
CA ASP A 183 33.47 0.46 6.68
C ASP A 183 32.32 1.15 7.46
N ILE A 184 32.69 1.80 8.56
CA ILE A 184 31.73 2.48 9.44
C ILE A 184 31.01 3.63 8.74
N GLU A 185 31.68 4.36 7.87
CA GLU A 185 31.06 5.46 7.09
C GLU A 185 30.03 4.92 6.09
N GLU A 186 30.34 3.80 5.45
CA GLU A 186 29.41 3.12 4.52
C GLU A 186 28.15 2.69 5.28
N LEU A 187 28.30 1.99 6.39
CA LEU A 187 27.17 1.56 7.23
C LEU A 187 26.38 2.75 7.80
N ALA A 188 27.07 3.81 8.23
CA ALA A 188 26.44 4.98 8.82
C ALA A 188 25.67 5.85 7.82
N SER A 189 26.01 5.77 6.53
CA SER A 189 25.38 6.51 5.45
C SER A 189 24.29 5.71 4.72
N MET A 190 24.16 4.41 5.00
CA MET A 190 23.18 3.54 4.35
C MET A 190 21.76 3.94 4.74
N VAL A 191 20.92 4.22 3.73
CA VAL A 191 19.51 4.56 3.94
C VAL A 191 18.67 3.29 4.12
N PRO A 192 17.57 3.33 4.88
CA PRO A 192 16.74 2.15 5.14
C PRO A 192 16.28 1.42 3.88
N SER A 193 15.97 2.14 2.80
CA SER A 193 15.59 1.56 1.50
C SER A 193 16.70 0.77 0.81
N ALA A 194 17.96 1.01 1.15
CA ALA A 194 19.10 0.26 0.60
C ALA A 194 19.34 -1.08 1.32
N VAL A 195 18.84 -1.24 2.55
CA VAL A 195 19.05 -2.44 3.38
C VAL A 195 18.58 -3.71 2.69
N GLU A 196 17.43 -3.64 2.05
CA GLU A 196 16.80 -4.79 1.37
C GLU A 196 17.65 -5.31 0.21
N HIS A 197 18.05 -4.42 -0.68
CA HIS A 197 18.89 -4.72 -1.84
C HIS A 197 20.29 -5.20 -1.46
N GLU A 198 20.79 -4.67 -0.35
CA GLU A 198 22.12 -5.01 0.12
C GLU A 198 22.21 -6.44 0.65
N VAL A 199 21.15 -6.91 1.32
CA VAL A 199 21.06 -8.31 1.78
C VAL A 199 21.02 -9.27 0.59
N GLU A 200 20.20 -8.99 -0.42
CA GLU A 200 20.11 -9.82 -1.62
C GLU A 200 21.46 -9.89 -2.37
N ARG A 201 22.07 -8.73 -2.62
CA ARG A 201 23.39 -8.65 -3.27
C ARG A 201 24.48 -9.43 -2.51
N THR A 202 24.46 -9.37 -1.20
CA THR A 202 25.45 -10.09 -0.36
C THR A 202 25.22 -11.60 -0.40
N VAL A 203 23.98 -12.05 -0.35
CA VAL A 203 23.63 -13.47 -0.50
C VAL A 203 24.11 -13.99 -1.85
N ASP A 204 23.83 -13.31 -2.94
CA ASP A 204 24.25 -13.67 -4.29
C ASP A 204 25.78 -13.77 -4.38
N THR A 205 26.50 -12.83 -3.77
CA THR A 205 27.97 -12.83 -3.75
C THR A 205 28.52 -14.04 -2.98
N LEU A 206 27.97 -14.36 -1.83
CA LEU A 206 28.47 -15.42 -0.96
C LEU A 206 28.08 -16.84 -1.44
N THR A 207 26.97 -16.96 -2.18
CA THR A 207 26.55 -18.27 -2.71
C THR A 207 27.26 -18.69 -3.98
N GLY A 208 28.06 -17.80 -4.58
CA GLY A 208 28.67 -18.03 -5.91
C GLY A 208 27.59 -18.16 -7.00
N VAL A 209 26.35 -17.89 -6.68
CA VAL A 209 25.32 -17.61 -7.66
C VAL A 209 25.82 -16.32 -8.33
N VAL A 210 26.56 -16.47 -9.42
CA VAL A 210 26.84 -15.35 -10.33
C VAL A 210 25.44 -14.84 -10.63
N PRO A 211 25.10 -13.61 -10.18
CA PRO A 211 23.81 -13.08 -10.55
C PRO A 211 23.74 -13.19 -12.05
N ALA A 212 22.57 -13.46 -12.59
CA ALA A 212 22.30 -13.28 -14.03
C ALA A 212 22.64 -11.84 -14.50
N GLN A 213 23.28 -11.05 -13.67
CA GLN A 213 23.57 -9.63 -13.68
C GLN A 213 24.85 -9.24 -14.40
N ASN A 214 25.67 -10.16 -14.88
CA ASN A 214 26.77 -9.79 -15.78
C ASN A 214 26.34 -9.80 -17.26
N ARG A 215 25.08 -10.18 -17.56
CA ARG A 215 24.52 -9.92 -18.89
C ARG A 215 23.58 -8.72 -18.83
N PRO A 216 23.51 -7.90 -19.87
CA PRO A 216 22.45 -6.89 -19.99
C PRO A 216 21.07 -7.55 -19.86
N LEU A 217 20.16 -6.96 -19.09
CA LEU A 217 18.77 -7.39 -19.07
C LEU A 217 18.15 -7.27 -20.46
N VAL A 218 17.21 -8.11 -20.79
CA VAL A 218 16.50 -8.06 -22.06
C VAL A 218 15.12 -7.45 -21.84
N ALA A 219 14.88 -6.27 -22.42
CA ALA A 219 13.62 -5.55 -22.39
C ALA A 219 12.75 -5.93 -23.59
N ALA A 220 11.64 -6.59 -23.40
CA ALA A 220 10.66 -6.78 -24.46
C ALA A 220 9.85 -5.51 -24.71
N THR A 221 9.69 -5.14 -25.98
CA THR A 221 8.92 -3.98 -26.40
C THR A 221 8.34 -4.16 -27.80
N ARG A 222 7.27 -3.41 -28.10
CA ARG A 222 6.68 -3.36 -29.44
C ARG A 222 7.56 -2.54 -30.39
N ALA A 223 7.46 -2.82 -31.69
CA ALA A 223 8.20 -2.14 -32.74
C ALA A 223 7.81 -0.67 -32.96
N SER A 224 6.70 -0.18 -32.36
CA SER A 224 6.25 1.20 -32.59
C SER A 224 7.24 2.23 -32.04
N GLN A 225 7.39 3.37 -32.74
CA GLN A 225 8.30 4.43 -32.33
C GLN A 225 8.05 4.88 -30.89
N LEU A 226 6.79 4.98 -30.46
CA LEU A 226 6.44 5.36 -29.09
C LEU A 226 6.90 4.30 -28.08
N ALA A 227 6.64 3.01 -28.32
CA ALA A 227 7.05 1.94 -27.42
C ALA A 227 8.57 1.86 -27.31
N MET A 228 9.28 2.00 -28.43
CA MET A 228 10.74 2.06 -28.46
C MET A 228 11.29 3.25 -27.66
N THR A 229 10.68 4.42 -27.79
CA THR A 229 11.08 5.62 -27.01
C THR A 229 10.84 5.41 -25.51
N GLN A 230 9.71 4.83 -25.14
CA GLN A 230 9.39 4.50 -23.76
C GLN A 230 10.39 3.52 -23.16
N THR A 231 10.68 2.43 -23.87
CA THR A 231 11.64 1.41 -23.43
C THR A 231 13.05 1.96 -23.30
N LYS A 232 13.51 2.76 -24.26
CA LYS A 232 14.82 3.44 -24.17
C LYS A 232 14.90 4.37 -22.96
N GLY A 233 13.82 5.07 -22.60
CA GLY A 233 13.74 5.89 -21.38
C GLY A 233 13.90 5.07 -20.11
N VAL A 234 13.21 3.93 -20.01
CA VAL A 234 13.33 2.97 -18.90
C VAL A 234 14.76 2.43 -18.82
N MET A 235 15.33 1.97 -19.95
CA MET A 235 16.70 1.46 -20.02
C MET A 235 17.74 2.51 -19.59
N ALA A 236 17.54 3.77 -19.98
CA ALA A 236 18.45 4.85 -19.57
C ALA A 236 18.41 5.09 -18.05
N THR A 237 17.26 4.91 -17.41
CA THR A 237 17.14 4.99 -15.95
C THR A 237 17.82 3.79 -15.28
N LEU A 238 17.60 2.58 -15.77
CA LEU A 238 18.28 1.37 -15.28
C LEU A 238 19.79 1.44 -15.47
N ALA A 239 20.27 1.93 -16.61
CA ALA A 239 21.70 2.08 -16.88
C ALA A 239 22.39 3.05 -15.91
N ARG A 240 21.71 4.15 -15.50
CA ARG A 240 22.21 5.07 -14.46
C ARG A 240 22.32 4.40 -13.09
N ALA A 241 21.49 3.39 -12.83
CA ALA A 241 21.55 2.55 -11.64
C ALA A 241 22.50 1.34 -11.80
N GLY A 242 23.33 1.31 -12.85
CA GLY A 242 24.28 0.23 -13.09
C GLY A 242 23.69 -1.05 -13.69
N ILE A 243 22.46 -1.01 -14.21
CA ILE A 243 21.79 -2.15 -14.83
C ILE A 243 21.66 -1.93 -16.34
N PRO A 244 22.62 -2.42 -17.13
CA PRO A 244 22.51 -2.32 -18.59
C PRO A 244 21.38 -3.22 -19.10
N SER A 245 20.72 -2.79 -20.17
CA SER A 245 19.69 -3.57 -20.84
C SER A 245 19.86 -3.56 -22.35
N THR A 246 19.34 -4.58 -23.02
CA THR A 246 19.20 -4.69 -24.47
C THR A 246 17.72 -4.79 -24.84
N ILE A 247 17.38 -4.47 -26.10
CA ILE A 247 15.99 -4.52 -26.56
C ILE A 247 15.73 -5.82 -27.30
N LEU A 248 14.62 -6.48 -26.96
CA LEU A 248 13.96 -7.50 -27.76
C LEU A 248 12.71 -6.86 -28.39
N GLU A 249 12.78 -6.59 -29.68
CA GLU A 249 11.62 -6.10 -30.43
C GLU A 249 10.66 -7.26 -30.73
N VAL A 250 9.40 -7.09 -30.36
CA VAL A 250 8.34 -8.09 -30.51
C VAL A 250 7.24 -7.51 -31.39
N THR A 251 6.89 -8.22 -32.44
CA THR A 251 5.75 -7.87 -33.31
C THR A 251 4.48 -8.49 -32.73
N THR A 252 3.53 -7.65 -32.34
CA THR A 252 2.25 -8.12 -31.79
C THR A 252 1.20 -8.28 -32.90
N ARG A 253 0.17 -9.12 -32.65
CA ARG A 253 -0.97 -9.27 -33.58
C ARG A 253 -1.68 -7.94 -33.83
N GLY A 254 -1.71 -7.05 -32.83
CA GLY A 254 -2.26 -5.71 -32.98
C GLY A 254 -1.45 -4.81 -33.93
N ASP A 255 -0.15 -5.03 -34.04
CA ASP A 255 0.69 -4.31 -35.00
C ASP A 255 0.57 -4.86 -36.42
N ALA A 256 0.28 -6.17 -36.56
CA ALA A 256 0.13 -6.84 -37.87
C ALA A 256 -1.22 -6.56 -38.55
N VAL A 257 -2.28 -6.28 -37.78
CA VAL A 257 -3.64 -6.07 -38.31
C VAL A 257 -4.02 -4.59 -38.26
N GLN A 258 -3.58 -3.82 -39.24
CA GLN A 258 -3.87 -2.39 -39.33
C GLN A 258 -5.24 -2.06 -39.95
N ASP A 259 -5.89 -3.01 -40.65
CA ASP A 259 -7.06 -2.75 -41.49
C ASP A 259 -8.43 -3.11 -40.84
N ARG A 260 -8.47 -3.76 -39.67
CA ARG A 260 -9.72 -4.14 -38.99
C ARG A 260 -9.90 -3.44 -37.65
N ALA A 261 -11.16 -3.14 -37.28
CA ALA A 261 -11.47 -2.52 -35.99
C ALA A 261 -11.02 -3.40 -34.82
N ILE A 262 -10.33 -2.83 -33.80
CA ILE A 262 -9.88 -3.56 -32.60
C ILE A 262 -11.07 -4.26 -31.94
N ALA A 263 -12.24 -3.64 -31.92
CA ALA A 263 -13.49 -4.25 -31.43
C ALA A 263 -13.94 -5.50 -32.21
N ALA A 264 -13.47 -5.70 -33.45
CA ALA A 264 -13.78 -6.86 -34.27
C ALA A 264 -12.76 -8.01 -34.08
N ILE A 265 -11.64 -7.79 -33.39
CA ILE A 265 -10.60 -8.79 -33.16
C ILE A 265 -10.83 -9.54 -31.82
N GLY A 266 -11.73 -9.05 -30.97
CA GLY A 266 -12.41 -9.82 -29.92
C GLY A 266 -11.59 -10.25 -28.71
N THR A 267 -10.42 -9.65 -28.41
CA THR A 267 -9.68 -9.98 -27.18
C THR A 267 -8.97 -8.77 -26.59
N ASP A 268 -9.07 -8.62 -25.27
CA ASP A 268 -8.45 -7.55 -24.49
C ASP A 268 -6.90 -7.59 -24.46
N ASN A 269 -6.24 -8.62 -25.04
CA ASN A 269 -4.80 -8.87 -24.89
C ASN A 269 -3.98 -8.76 -26.18
N VAL A 270 -4.52 -8.10 -27.23
CA VAL A 270 -3.91 -8.08 -28.59
C VAL A 270 -2.50 -7.47 -28.64
N PHE A 271 -2.10 -6.69 -27.62
CA PHE A 271 -0.80 -6.00 -27.56
C PHE A 271 0.14 -6.54 -26.47
N VAL A 272 -0.28 -7.52 -25.67
CA VAL A 272 0.41 -7.99 -24.46
C VAL A 272 0.87 -9.44 -24.62
N THR A 273 0.08 -10.29 -25.25
CA THR A 273 0.29 -11.74 -25.32
C THR A 273 1.68 -12.16 -25.80
N GLU A 274 2.20 -11.52 -26.85
CA GLU A 274 3.50 -11.88 -27.41
C GLU A 274 4.68 -11.40 -26.53
N LEU A 275 4.49 -10.32 -25.77
CA LEU A 275 5.49 -9.85 -24.80
C LEU A 275 5.50 -10.78 -23.57
N GLU A 276 4.31 -11.15 -23.04
CA GLU A 276 4.22 -12.15 -21.98
C GLU A 276 4.82 -13.51 -22.42
N LEU A 277 4.62 -13.92 -23.67
CA LEU A 277 5.24 -15.15 -24.19
C LEU A 277 6.78 -15.04 -24.16
N ALA A 278 7.33 -13.87 -24.55
CA ALA A 278 8.77 -13.66 -24.47
C ALA A 278 9.32 -13.73 -23.03
N LEU A 279 8.52 -13.26 -22.04
CA LEU A 279 8.84 -13.40 -20.61
C LEU A 279 8.79 -14.86 -20.16
N ARG A 280 7.73 -15.61 -20.51
CA ARG A 280 7.55 -17.04 -20.17
C ARG A 280 8.66 -17.90 -20.73
N GLU A 281 9.09 -17.64 -21.95
CA GLU A 281 10.15 -18.36 -22.63
C GLU A 281 11.56 -17.94 -22.16
N GLY A 282 11.70 -16.98 -21.25
CA GLY A 282 12.97 -16.47 -20.78
C GLY A 282 13.77 -15.70 -21.84
N ARG A 283 13.16 -15.32 -22.96
CA ARG A 283 13.77 -14.46 -24.01
C ARG A 283 13.87 -13.00 -23.58
N ALA A 284 13.00 -12.59 -22.66
CA ALA A 284 13.04 -11.28 -22.02
C ALA A 284 13.02 -11.42 -20.50
N ASP A 285 13.60 -10.43 -19.83
CA ASP A 285 13.62 -10.32 -18.37
C ASP A 285 12.48 -9.44 -17.88
N TYR A 286 12.14 -8.40 -18.62
CA TYR A 286 11.00 -7.52 -18.34
C TYR A 286 10.39 -6.99 -19.64
N ALA A 287 9.13 -6.56 -19.56
CA ALA A 287 8.44 -5.90 -20.66
C ALA A 287 8.01 -4.48 -20.26
N VAL A 288 8.01 -3.55 -21.23
CA VAL A 288 7.62 -2.15 -21.01
C VAL A 288 6.32 -1.88 -21.75
N HIS A 289 5.30 -1.45 -20.99
CA HIS A 289 3.97 -1.15 -21.49
C HIS A 289 3.54 0.28 -21.16
N SER A 290 2.70 0.88 -21.99
CA SER A 290 1.84 1.96 -21.52
C SER A 290 0.77 1.32 -20.60
N CYS A 291 0.62 1.76 -19.36
CA CYS A 291 -0.32 1.16 -18.39
C CYS A 291 -1.76 1.07 -18.90
N LYS A 292 -2.18 2.03 -19.74
CA LYS A 292 -3.52 2.06 -20.35
C LYS A 292 -3.78 0.94 -21.36
N ASP A 293 -2.72 0.32 -21.87
CA ASP A 293 -2.82 -0.75 -22.89
C ASP A 293 -2.75 -2.14 -22.23
N LEU A 294 -2.48 -2.20 -20.92
CA LEU A 294 -2.52 -3.43 -20.12
C LEU A 294 -3.96 -3.83 -19.80
N PRO A 295 -4.26 -5.14 -19.78
CA PRO A 295 -5.56 -5.63 -19.33
C PRO A 295 -5.81 -5.24 -17.87
N SER A 296 -7.09 -5.17 -17.48
CA SER A 296 -7.48 -4.85 -16.10
C SER A 296 -6.95 -5.87 -15.07
N THR A 297 -6.80 -7.13 -15.50
CA THR A 297 -6.17 -8.22 -14.75
C THR A 297 -5.09 -8.84 -15.64
N LEU A 298 -3.89 -9.00 -15.12
CA LEU A 298 -2.77 -9.66 -15.80
C LEU A 298 -2.98 -11.19 -15.79
N ALA A 299 -2.22 -11.88 -16.64
CA ALA A 299 -2.12 -13.35 -16.55
C ALA A 299 -1.58 -13.76 -15.17
N GLY A 300 -2.06 -14.90 -14.63
CA GLY A 300 -1.75 -15.31 -13.25
C GLY A 300 -0.27 -15.65 -13.00
N ASP A 301 0.53 -15.80 -14.05
CA ASP A 301 1.96 -16.04 -14.02
C ASP A 301 2.80 -14.77 -14.30
N MET A 302 2.13 -13.60 -14.36
CA MET A 302 2.76 -12.29 -14.60
C MET A 302 2.44 -11.31 -13.48
N THR A 303 3.38 -10.40 -13.21
CA THR A 303 3.20 -9.33 -12.24
C THR A 303 3.61 -7.98 -12.81
N LEU A 304 2.94 -6.91 -12.35
CA LEU A 304 3.32 -5.54 -12.64
C LEU A 304 4.37 -5.13 -11.60
N ALA A 305 5.63 -5.35 -11.95
CA ALA A 305 6.79 -5.15 -11.09
C ALA A 305 6.94 -3.69 -10.65
N ALA A 306 6.76 -2.73 -11.57
CA ALA A 306 6.88 -1.31 -11.26
C ALA A 306 5.92 -0.47 -12.10
N ILE A 307 5.49 0.65 -11.55
CA ILE A 307 4.77 1.71 -12.26
C ILE A 307 5.61 2.98 -12.18
N THR A 308 6.04 3.50 -13.34
CA THR A 308 6.93 4.66 -13.39
C THR A 308 6.20 5.97 -13.14
N GLY A 309 6.95 7.02 -12.82
CA GLY A 309 6.41 8.38 -12.71
C GLY A 309 5.54 8.75 -13.92
N ARG A 310 4.41 9.41 -13.63
CA ARG A 310 3.35 9.68 -14.59
C ARG A 310 3.66 10.90 -15.46
N GLU A 311 3.66 10.73 -16.76
CA GLU A 311 3.60 11.82 -17.72
C GLU A 311 2.15 12.37 -17.78
N ASP A 312 1.95 13.54 -18.42
CA ASP A 312 0.62 14.17 -18.52
C ASP A 312 -0.46 13.19 -18.97
N ALA A 313 -1.37 12.88 -18.04
CA ALA A 313 -2.43 11.90 -18.25
C ALA A 313 -3.56 12.39 -19.17
N ARG A 314 -3.61 13.69 -19.49
CA ARG A 314 -4.68 14.31 -20.26
C ARG A 314 -4.70 13.83 -21.70
N ASP A 315 -5.85 13.98 -22.32
CA ASP A 315 -5.99 13.92 -23.79
C ASP A 315 -5.78 15.31 -24.37
N ALA A 316 -5.20 15.40 -25.56
CA ALA A 316 -4.98 16.64 -26.29
C ALA A 316 -5.86 16.72 -27.53
N TYR A 317 -6.54 17.83 -27.69
CA TYR A 317 -7.04 18.30 -28.95
C TYR A 317 -5.87 18.71 -29.85
N CYS A 318 -5.87 18.28 -31.11
CA CYS A 318 -4.87 18.62 -32.12
C CYS A 318 -5.56 19.06 -33.39
N SER A 319 -5.22 20.25 -33.91
CA SER A 319 -5.71 20.75 -35.20
C SER A 319 -4.63 21.57 -35.89
N GLU A 320 -4.67 21.63 -37.21
CA GLU A 320 -3.82 22.55 -38.00
C GLU A 320 -4.49 23.89 -38.27
N ARG A 321 -5.83 23.99 -38.09
CA ARG A 321 -6.60 25.16 -38.51
C ARG A 321 -7.36 25.87 -37.40
N TYR A 322 -7.88 25.12 -36.42
CA TYR A 322 -8.76 25.65 -35.38
C TYR A 322 -8.05 25.66 -34.04
N ALA A 323 -8.06 26.82 -33.36
CA ALA A 323 -7.28 27.04 -32.15
C ALA A 323 -7.76 26.20 -30.94
N ALA A 324 -9.09 26.01 -30.83
CA ALA A 324 -9.70 25.24 -29.73
C ALA A 324 -10.78 24.28 -30.26
N PHE A 325 -11.15 23.33 -29.42
CA PHE A 325 -12.20 22.33 -29.75
C PHE A 325 -13.57 23.00 -29.99
N ASP A 326 -13.83 24.07 -29.24
CA ASP A 326 -15.07 24.84 -29.35
C ASP A 326 -15.14 25.68 -30.65
N ASP A 327 -14.01 25.98 -31.27
CA ASP A 327 -13.94 26.74 -32.53
C ASP A 327 -14.25 25.87 -33.78
N LEU A 328 -14.40 24.54 -33.62
CA LEU A 328 -14.73 23.66 -34.72
C LEU A 328 -16.13 23.98 -35.26
N PRO A 329 -16.31 24.16 -36.60
CA PRO A 329 -17.61 24.38 -37.17
C PRO A 329 -18.50 23.13 -37.10
N PRO A 330 -19.84 23.27 -37.07
CA PRO A 330 -20.75 22.13 -37.16
C PRO A 330 -20.41 21.23 -38.33
N GLY A 331 -20.42 19.91 -38.12
CA GLY A 331 -20.06 18.92 -39.14
C GLY A 331 -18.55 18.69 -39.32
N ALA A 332 -17.68 19.42 -38.59
CA ALA A 332 -16.23 19.19 -38.65
C ALA A 332 -15.88 17.73 -38.24
N ARG A 333 -14.88 17.18 -38.92
CA ARG A 333 -14.45 15.79 -38.74
C ARG A 333 -13.38 15.68 -37.66
N VAL A 334 -13.69 14.95 -36.58
CA VAL A 334 -12.77 14.70 -35.46
C VAL A 334 -12.33 13.23 -35.46
N GLY A 335 -11.03 12.99 -35.66
CA GLY A 335 -10.46 11.66 -35.72
C GLY A 335 -10.16 11.09 -34.32
N THR A 336 -10.85 10.01 -33.94
CA THR A 336 -10.55 9.20 -32.76
C THR A 336 -11.11 7.80 -32.88
N SER A 337 -10.29 6.76 -32.64
CA SER A 337 -10.73 5.37 -32.56
C SER A 337 -11.03 4.90 -31.14
N SER A 338 -10.92 5.79 -30.14
CA SER A 338 -11.21 5.46 -28.74
C SER A 338 -12.71 5.62 -28.45
N PRO A 339 -13.43 4.54 -28.09
CA PRO A 339 -14.84 4.63 -27.70
C PRO A 339 -15.05 5.61 -26.53
N ARG A 340 -14.15 5.62 -25.57
CA ARG A 340 -14.15 6.54 -24.43
C ARG A 340 -14.12 8.01 -24.85
N ARG A 341 -13.18 8.36 -25.74
CA ARG A 341 -13.07 9.74 -26.27
C ARG A 341 -14.30 10.11 -27.08
N ARG A 342 -14.68 9.24 -28.02
CA ARG A 342 -15.83 9.47 -28.92
C ARG A 342 -17.10 9.72 -28.12
N ALA A 343 -17.40 8.87 -27.14
CA ALA A 343 -18.60 8.98 -26.33
C ALA A 343 -18.65 10.28 -25.53
N GLN A 344 -17.55 10.63 -24.84
CA GLN A 344 -17.50 11.84 -24.03
C GLN A 344 -17.53 13.12 -24.88
N LEU A 345 -16.83 13.14 -26.02
CA LEU A 345 -16.77 14.30 -26.92
C LEU A 345 -18.10 14.52 -27.65
N ARG A 346 -18.81 13.45 -28.03
CA ARG A 346 -20.19 13.57 -28.56
C ARG A 346 -21.16 14.19 -27.56
N GLY A 347 -20.98 13.89 -26.27
CA GLY A 347 -21.77 14.54 -25.22
C GLY A 347 -21.48 16.03 -25.09
N LEU A 348 -20.30 16.51 -25.48
CA LEU A 348 -19.93 17.93 -25.48
C LEU A 348 -20.34 18.63 -26.79
N ARG A 349 -20.08 17.99 -27.94
CA ARG A 349 -20.31 18.54 -29.27
C ARG A 349 -20.99 17.48 -30.18
N PRO A 350 -22.32 17.27 -30.04
CA PRO A 350 -23.07 16.30 -30.85
C PRO A 350 -23.18 16.71 -32.32
N ASP A 351 -22.90 17.93 -32.65
CA ASP A 351 -22.91 18.52 -33.97
C ASP A 351 -21.68 18.16 -34.83
N LEU A 352 -20.65 17.53 -34.24
CA LEU A 352 -19.43 17.13 -34.95
C LEU A 352 -19.49 15.68 -35.47
N VAL A 353 -18.70 15.38 -36.49
CA VAL A 353 -18.54 14.03 -37.04
C VAL A 353 -17.31 13.36 -36.43
N TYR A 354 -17.50 12.20 -35.80
CA TYR A 354 -16.42 11.46 -35.14
C TYR A 354 -16.06 10.21 -35.93
N ASP A 355 -14.89 10.22 -36.55
CA ASP A 355 -14.40 9.14 -37.41
C ASP A 355 -13.22 8.40 -36.79
N ASP A 356 -13.02 7.14 -37.23
CA ASP A 356 -11.85 6.37 -36.79
C ASP A 356 -10.58 6.90 -37.44
N VAL A 357 -9.54 7.12 -36.61
CA VAL A 357 -8.19 7.44 -37.08
C VAL A 357 -7.21 6.33 -36.66
N ARG A 358 -6.56 5.72 -37.63
CA ARG A 358 -5.64 4.58 -37.47
C ARG A 358 -4.20 4.98 -37.70
N GLY A 359 -3.27 4.17 -37.11
CA GLY A 359 -1.82 4.34 -37.20
C GLY A 359 -1.22 4.81 -35.89
N ASN A 360 0.09 4.91 -35.85
CA ASN A 360 0.84 5.47 -34.74
C ASN A 360 0.64 6.99 -34.63
N VAL A 361 1.16 7.62 -33.57
CA VAL A 361 0.98 9.07 -33.31
C VAL A 361 1.45 9.93 -34.49
N ASP A 362 2.62 9.63 -35.06
CA ASP A 362 3.17 10.30 -36.22
C ASP A 362 2.27 10.17 -37.46
N THR A 363 1.78 8.97 -37.72
CA THR A 363 0.86 8.71 -38.83
C THR A 363 -0.47 9.46 -38.69
N ARG A 364 -1.01 9.54 -37.48
CA ARG A 364 -2.25 10.29 -37.22
C ARG A 364 -2.06 11.79 -37.39
N LEU A 365 -0.93 12.34 -36.91
CA LEU A 365 -0.59 13.75 -37.14
C LEU A 365 -0.37 14.04 -38.63
N ARG A 366 0.21 13.11 -39.39
CA ARG A 366 0.34 13.26 -40.84
C ARG A 366 -1.03 13.35 -41.51
N LYS A 367 -1.98 12.46 -41.16
CA LYS A 367 -3.36 12.48 -41.67
C LYS A 367 -4.08 13.78 -41.32
N LEU A 368 -3.81 14.35 -40.14
CA LEU A 368 -4.31 15.67 -39.78
C LEU A 368 -3.75 16.76 -40.72
N ARG A 369 -2.43 16.75 -40.94
CA ARG A 369 -1.74 17.72 -41.83
C ARG A 369 -2.18 17.61 -43.29
N THR A 370 -2.55 16.40 -43.77
CA THR A 370 -3.07 16.19 -45.12
C THR A 370 -4.55 16.58 -45.27
N GLY A 371 -5.22 16.96 -44.16
CA GLY A 371 -6.59 17.43 -44.18
C GLY A 371 -7.65 16.32 -44.17
N ASP A 372 -7.27 15.07 -43.87
CA ASP A 372 -8.22 13.97 -43.73
C ASP A 372 -9.20 14.21 -42.57
N TYR A 373 -8.78 15.04 -41.58
CA TYR A 373 -9.57 15.44 -40.40
C TYR A 373 -9.36 16.93 -40.13
N ASP A 374 -10.36 17.59 -39.54
CA ASP A 374 -10.27 18.96 -39.04
C ASP A 374 -9.56 19.01 -37.70
N ALA A 375 -9.73 17.96 -36.89
CA ALA A 375 -9.03 17.75 -35.63
C ALA A 375 -8.84 16.24 -35.34
N ILE A 376 -7.87 15.93 -34.49
CA ILE A 376 -7.70 14.59 -33.91
C ILE A 376 -7.49 14.68 -32.41
N VAL A 377 -7.78 13.61 -31.67
CA VAL A 377 -7.55 13.56 -30.22
C VAL A 377 -6.51 12.49 -29.88
N LEU A 378 -5.43 12.92 -29.22
CA LEU A 378 -4.29 12.08 -28.84
C LEU A 378 -4.03 12.18 -27.34
N ALA A 379 -3.24 11.27 -26.76
CA ALA A 379 -2.77 11.41 -25.39
C ALA A 379 -1.58 12.37 -25.29
N CYS A 380 -1.62 13.33 -24.38
CA CYS A 380 -0.50 14.27 -24.14
C CYS A 380 0.81 13.55 -23.90
N ALA A 381 0.82 12.49 -23.09
CA ALA A 381 2.00 11.68 -22.82
C ALA A 381 2.68 11.12 -24.09
N GLY A 382 1.89 10.68 -25.08
CA GLY A 382 2.43 10.21 -26.36
C GLY A 382 3.07 11.31 -27.18
N LEU A 383 2.45 12.48 -27.24
CA LEU A 383 2.97 13.66 -27.91
C LEU A 383 4.25 14.16 -27.25
N ASN A 384 4.26 14.25 -25.91
CA ASN A 384 5.41 14.72 -25.14
C ASN A 384 6.63 13.81 -25.32
N ARG A 385 6.44 12.48 -25.18
CA ARG A 385 7.53 11.51 -25.34
C ARG A 385 8.16 11.49 -26.73
N LEU A 386 7.37 11.79 -27.75
CA LEU A 386 7.87 11.86 -29.13
C LEU A 386 8.30 13.26 -29.55
N GLY A 387 8.08 14.29 -28.74
CA GLY A 387 8.34 15.69 -29.10
C GLY A 387 7.49 16.20 -30.26
N LEU A 388 6.30 15.59 -30.47
CA LEU A 388 5.42 15.92 -31.61
C LEU A 388 4.31 16.88 -31.19
N ARG A 389 3.92 17.77 -32.11
CA ARG A 389 2.82 18.74 -31.94
C ARG A 389 2.12 18.98 -33.28
N ALA A 390 0.84 19.34 -33.23
CA ALA A 390 0.11 20.01 -34.28
C ALA A 390 0.25 21.53 -34.12
N ALA A 391 -0.19 22.31 -35.08
CA ALA A 391 -0.18 23.78 -34.99
C ALA A 391 -0.93 24.26 -33.74
N HIS A 392 -2.07 23.66 -33.45
CA HIS A 392 -2.82 23.84 -32.22
C HIS A 392 -2.86 22.51 -31.46
N THR A 393 -2.29 22.47 -30.28
CA THR A 393 -2.26 21.30 -29.38
C THR A 393 -2.69 21.75 -27.99
N VAL A 394 -3.95 21.47 -27.63
CA VAL A 394 -4.58 21.94 -26.40
C VAL A 394 -5.01 20.76 -25.54
N PRO A 395 -4.47 20.58 -24.32
CA PRO A 395 -4.94 19.56 -23.41
C PRO A 395 -6.37 19.81 -22.94
N PHE A 396 -7.20 18.77 -22.94
CA PHE A 396 -8.52 18.82 -22.31
C PHE A 396 -8.41 18.82 -20.79
N ASP A 397 -9.33 19.53 -20.13
CA ASP A 397 -9.53 19.35 -18.70
C ASP A 397 -10.05 17.91 -18.44
N PRO A 398 -9.47 17.17 -17.47
CA PRO A 398 -9.96 15.85 -17.07
C PRO A 398 -11.44 15.82 -16.65
N ALA A 399 -12.00 16.94 -16.20
CA ALA A 399 -13.42 17.06 -15.91
C ALA A 399 -14.29 17.05 -17.18
N GLN A 400 -13.76 17.55 -18.31
CA GLN A 400 -14.44 17.51 -19.62
C GLN A 400 -14.23 16.16 -20.33
N LEU A 401 -12.97 15.71 -20.38
CA LEU A 401 -12.59 14.46 -21.03
C LEU A 401 -11.77 13.60 -20.06
N THR A 402 -12.47 12.78 -19.27
CA THR A 402 -11.83 11.90 -18.29
C THR A 402 -10.87 10.92 -18.99
N PRO A 403 -9.56 10.90 -18.59
CA PRO A 403 -8.52 10.09 -19.22
C PRO A 403 -8.78 8.58 -19.18
N ALA A 404 -8.02 7.82 -19.96
CA ALA A 404 -8.00 6.37 -19.83
C ALA A 404 -7.27 5.96 -18.55
N VAL A 405 -7.69 4.85 -17.93
CA VAL A 405 -7.03 4.23 -16.78
C VAL A 405 -5.55 4.02 -17.07
N GLY A 406 -4.66 4.47 -16.19
CA GLY A 406 -3.21 4.36 -16.34
C GLY A 406 -2.60 5.21 -17.45
N GLN A 407 -3.34 6.12 -18.10
CA GLN A 407 -2.78 6.98 -19.14
C GLN A 407 -1.66 7.86 -18.58
N GLY A 408 -0.53 7.91 -19.28
CA GLY A 408 0.67 8.66 -18.87
C GLY A 408 1.70 7.80 -18.13
N ALA A 409 1.31 6.79 -17.38
CA ALA A 409 2.21 5.88 -16.68
C ALA A 409 2.71 4.74 -17.59
N LEU A 410 3.94 4.27 -17.32
CA LEU A 410 4.45 3.02 -17.88
C LEU A 410 4.37 1.92 -16.84
N GLY A 411 4.01 0.73 -17.27
CA GLY A 411 4.03 -0.49 -16.49
C GLY A 411 5.21 -1.36 -16.89
N ILE A 412 5.95 -1.82 -15.90
CA ILE A 412 7.05 -2.76 -16.08
C ILE A 412 6.55 -4.12 -15.61
N GLU A 413 6.46 -5.06 -16.54
CA GLU A 413 5.95 -6.40 -16.30
C GLU A 413 7.08 -7.42 -16.25
N THR A 414 6.98 -8.36 -15.31
CA THR A 414 7.89 -9.52 -15.15
C THR A 414 7.07 -10.78 -14.91
N ARG A 415 7.75 -11.94 -14.90
CA ARG A 415 7.17 -13.17 -14.36
C ARG A 415 6.80 -12.98 -12.90
N ASP A 416 5.70 -13.59 -12.46
CA ASP A 416 5.34 -13.59 -11.04
C ASP A 416 6.39 -14.34 -10.21
N GLY A 417 6.70 -13.80 -9.02
CA GLY A 417 7.75 -14.33 -8.14
C GLY A 417 9.19 -14.13 -8.64
N ASP A 418 9.42 -13.42 -9.74
CA ASP A 418 10.78 -13.10 -10.21
C ASP A 418 11.44 -12.09 -9.25
N PRO A 419 12.62 -12.40 -8.65
CA PRO A 419 13.34 -11.49 -7.76
C PRO A 419 13.68 -10.14 -8.40
N LEU A 420 13.74 -10.09 -9.73
CA LEU A 420 13.97 -8.87 -10.49
C LEU A 420 12.88 -7.81 -10.25
N ALA A 421 11.64 -8.22 -9.96
CA ALA A 421 10.50 -7.34 -9.77
C ALA A 421 10.76 -6.27 -8.70
N ALA A 422 11.18 -6.67 -7.51
CA ALA A 422 11.48 -5.74 -6.41
C ALA A 422 12.59 -4.75 -6.76
N ARG A 423 13.61 -5.22 -7.50
CA ARG A 423 14.73 -4.38 -7.93
C ARG A 423 14.31 -3.36 -8.98
N LEU A 424 13.43 -3.74 -9.90
CA LEU A 424 12.88 -2.82 -10.89
C LEU A 424 11.98 -1.76 -10.24
N ASP A 425 11.17 -2.16 -9.25
CA ASP A 425 10.32 -1.24 -8.51
C ASP A 425 11.13 -0.19 -7.74
N ALA A 426 12.17 -0.61 -7.03
CA ALA A 426 13.03 0.31 -6.30
C ALA A 426 13.72 1.38 -7.17
N ILE A 427 13.96 1.10 -8.46
CA ILE A 427 14.65 2.02 -9.37
C ILE A 427 13.69 2.82 -10.24
N LEU A 428 12.61 2.20 -10.68
CA LEU A 428 11.67 2.73 -11.67
C LEU A 428 10.33 3.13 -11.05
N GLY A 429 9.98 2.54 -9.91
CA GLY A 429 8.70 2.74 -9.25
C GLY A 429 8.52 4.17 -8.76
N ASP A 430 7.31 4.70 -8.94
CA ASP A 430 6.87 5.97 -8.36
C ASP A 430 5.67 5.68 -7.44
N PRO A 431 5.84 5.78 -6.11
CA PRO A 431 4.78 5.41 -5.18
C PRO A 431 3.48 6.20 -5.36
N ALA A 432 3.56 7.51 -5.70
CA ALA A 432 2.38 8.34 -5.90
C ALA A 432 1.62 7.93 -7.17
N THR A 433 2.32 7.59 -8.24
CA THR A 433 1.71 7.06 -9.46
C THR A 433 1.18 5.65 -9.24
N THR A 434 1.91 4.82 -8.50
CA THR A 434 1.53 3.42 -8.22
C THR A 434 0.19 3.37 -7.49
N ILE A 435 0.04 4.13 -6.40
CA ILE A 435 -1.20 4.15 -5.62
C ILE A 435 -2.38 4.70 -6.45
N ALA A 436 -2.14 5.72 -7.27
CA ALA A 436 -3.15 6.29 -8.16
C ALA A 436 -3.60 5.29 -9.24
N VAL A 437 -2.66 4.65 -9.93
CA VAL A 437 -2.96 3.67 -10.99
C VAL A 437 -3.61 2.41 -10.42
N ARG A 438 -3.25 1.99 -9.19
CA ARG A 438 -3.93 0.88 -8.50
C ARG A 438 -5.41 1.17 -8.29
N ALA A 439 -5.77 2.36 -7.81
CA ALA A 439 -7.16 2.79 -7.67
C ALA A 439 -7.90 2.81 -9.02
N GLU A 440 -7.28 3.37 -10.06
CA GLU A 440 -7.85 3.41 -11.41
C GLU A 440 -8.07 2.00 -11.99
N ARG A 441 -7.12 1.09 -11.80
CA ARG A 441 -7.24 -0.30 -12.28
C ARG A 441 -8.32 -1.08 -11.51
N ALA A 442 -8.46 -0.86 -10.20
CA ALA A 442 -9.54 -1.43 -9.41
C ALA A 442 -10.92 -0.94 -9.89
N PHE A 443 -11.05 0.35 -10.20
CA PHE A 443 -12.23 0.90 -10.86
C PHE A 443 -12.55 0.16 -12.17
N LEU A 444 -11.58 -0.01 -13.07
CA LEU A 444 -11.79 -0.67 -14.37
C LEU A 444 -12.14 -2.15 -14.21
N ARG A 445 -11.48 -2.88 -13.30
CA ARG A 445 -11.80 -4.29 -12.98
C ARG A 445 -13.25 -4.45 -12.53
N THR A 446 -13.69 -3.58 -11.62
CA THR A 446 -15.06 -3.62 -11.07
C THR A 446 -16.12 -3.40 -12.14
N LEU A 447 -15.85 -2.52 -13.10
CA LEU A 447 -16.75 -2.29 -14.24
C LEU A 447 -16.77 -3.45 -15.25
N ARG A 448 -15.86 -4.44 -15.10
CA ARG A 448 -15.61 -5.48 -16.12
C ARG A 448 -15.39 -4.87 -17.51
N GLY A 449 -14.85 -3.66 -17.55
CA GLY A 449 -14.57 -2.89 -18.76
C GLY A 449 -13.24 -3.31 -19.35
N GLY A 450 -13.24 -3.69 -20.63
CA GLY A 450 -12.03 -3.81 -21.44
C GLY A 450 -11.66 -2.48 -22.12
N CYS A 451 -10.60 -2.49 -22.96
CA CYS A 451 -10.15 -1.32 -23.73
C CYS A 451 -11.22 -0.74 -24.68
N ALA A 452 -12.27 -1.50 -24.99
CA ALA A 452 -13.38 -1.09 -25.84
C ALA A 452 -14.53 -0.41 -25.07
N ALA A 453 -14.53 -0.41 -23.74
CA ALA A 453 -15.59 0.21 -22.95
C ALA A 453 -15.46 1.75 -22.95
N PRO A 454 -16.59 2.48 -23.02
CA PRO A 454 -16.59 3.95 -23.00
C PRO A 454 -16.40 4.50 -21.56
N VAL A 455 -15.35 4.04 -20.87
CA VAL A 455 -15.05 4.40 -19.48
C VAL A 455 -13.71 5.09 -19.36
N GLY A 456 -13.58 5.98 -18.38
CA GLY A 456 -12.34 6.64 -18.03
C GLY A 456 -12.21 6.80 -16.53
N ALA A 457 -10.97 6.83 -16.03
CA ALA A 457 -10.69 7.22 -14.66
C ALA A 457 -9.32 7.92 -14.57
N HIS A 458 -9.22 8.84 -13.64
CA HIS A 458 -7.99 9.54 -13.32
C HIS A 458 -7.89 9.74 -11.81
N ALA A 459 -6.80 9.22 -11.23
CA ALA A 459 -6.49 9.42 -9.83
C ALA A 459 -5.18 10.22 -9.67
N ALA A 460 -5.10 10.99 -8.60
CA ALA A 460 -3.89 11.68 -8.15
C ALA A 460 -3.77 11.58 -6.64
N TRP A 461 -2.55 11.37 -6.16
CA TRP A 461 -2.22 11.41 -4.74
C TRP A 461 -1.37 12.65 -4.47
N GLU A 462 -1.83 13.49 -3.56
CA GLU A 462 -1.15 14.73 -3.19
C GLU A 462 -1.32 14.98 -1.68
N ALA A 463 -0.22 15.24 -0.99
CA ALA A 463 -0.20 15.63 0.43
C ALA A 463 -1.02 14.70 1.37
N GLY A 464 -0.94 13.37 1.17
CA GLY A 464 -1.66 12.39 1.99
C GLY A 464 -3.12 12.17 1.59
N MET A 465 -3.55 12.73 0.46
CA MET A 465 -4.91 12.60 -0.07
C MET A 465 -4.88 11.90 -1.43
N LEU A 466 -5.57 10.79 -1.57
CA LEU A 466 -5.86 10.18 -2.86
C LEU A 466 -7.23 10.64 -3.34
N ARG A 467 -7.27 11.22 -4.52
CA ARG A 467 -8.51 11.60 -5.21
C ARG A 467 -8.61 10.82 -6.51
N ILE A 468 -9.77 10.24 -6.78
CA ILE A 468 -10.09 9.57 -8.06
C ILE A 468 -11.38 10.15 -8.64
N ALA A 469 -11.37 10.44 -9.94
CA ALA A 469 -12.55 10.79 -10.72
C ALA A 469 -12.76 9.76 -11.83
N GLY A 470 -14.01 9.36 -12.07
CA GLY A 470 -14.37 8.37 -13.07
C GLY A 470 -15.54 8.81 -13.93
N ALA A 471 -15.62 8.27 -15.14
CA ALA A 471 -16.71 8.50 -16.09
C ALA A 471 -17.13 7.20 -16.77
N ILE A 472 -18.44 7.04 -16.95
CA ILE A 472 -19.08 6.03 -17.80
C ILE A 472 -19.96 6.77 -18.81
N ALA A 473 -19.83 6.49 -20.11
CA ALA A 473 -20.58 7.16 -21.14
C ALA A 473 -21.40 6.18 -21.99
N ALA A 474 -22.54 6.61 -22.49
CA ALA A 474 -23.21 5.92 -23.59
C ALA A 474 -22.37 6.05 -24.87
N LEU A 475 -22.30 5.00 -25.69
CA LEU A 475 -21.50 5.00 -26.94
C LEU A 475 -21.93 6.08 -27.93
N ASP A 476 -23.20 6.45 -27.92
CA ASP A 476 -23.78 7.52 -28.75
C ASP A 476 -23.54 8.93 -28.15
N GLY A 477 -22.98 9.03 -26.93
CA GLY A 477 -22.75 10.29 -26.25
C GLY A 477 -23.99 10.91 -25.60
N SER A 478 -25.16 10.27 -25.66
CA SER A 478 -26.43 10.79 -25.13
C SER A 478 -26.41 11.01 -23.61
N ARG A 479 -25.58 10.24 -22.90
CA ARG A 479 -25.43 10.34 -21.44
C ARG A 479 -24.00 10.06 -21.02
N VAL A 480 -23.48 10.91 -20.12
CA VAL A 480 -22.18 10.71 -19.47
C VAL A 480 -22.34 10.86 -17.96
N LEU A 481 -22.13 9.78 -17.25
CA LEU A 481 -22.11 9.76 -15.79
C LEU A 481 -20.69 10.06 -15.31
N ARG A 482 -20.56 10.98 -14.35
CA ARG A 482 -19.29 11.32 -13.69
C ARG A 482 -19.46 11.32 -12.20
N ALA A 483 -18.44 10.82 -11.49
CA ALA A 483 -18.34 10.91 -10.04
C ALA A 483 -16.87 11.02 -9.62
N ALA A 484 -16.65 11.46 -8.39
CA ALA A 484 -15.33 11.48 -7.77
C ALA A 484 -15.41 10.98 -6.34
N ARG A 485 -14.29 10.43 -5.86
CA ARG A 485 -14.06 10.02 -4.47
C ARG A 485 -12.71 10.52 -4.02
N GLN A 486 -12.56 10.68 -2.71
CA GLN A 486 -11.27 11.00 -2.11
C GLN A 486 -11.17 10.44 -0.70
N THR A 487 -9.95 10.09 -0.30
CA THR A 487 -9.67 9.63 1.05
C THR A 487 -8.25 10.00 1.46
N SER A 488 -8.02 10.20 2.76
CA SER A 488 -6.68 10.34 3.30
C SER A 488 -6.10 8.95 3.51
N LEU A 489 -4.90 8.70 2.98
CA LEU A 489 -4.20 7.42 3.15
C LEU A 489 -2.68 7.57 2.93
N ALA A 490 -1.91 6.64 3.48
CA ALA A 490 -0.47 6.55 3.24
C ALA A 490 -0.18 5.98 1.85
N LEU A 491 1.01 6.27 1.31
CA LEU A 491 1.43 5.79 -0.03
C LEU A 491 1.51 4.26 -0.12
N GLU A 492 1.74 3.60 1.01
CA GLU A 492 1.88 2.15 1.10
C GLU A 492 0.54 1.41 1.19
N ASP A 493 -0.57 2.13 1.44
CA ASP A 493 -1.89 1.52 1.63
C ASP A 493 -2.59 1.28 0.29
N LEU A 494 -2.02 0.36 -0.49
CA LEU A 494 -2.55 -0.02 -1.80
C LEU A 494 -3.95 -0.64 -1.72
N ALA A 495 -4.27 -1.33 -0.62
CA ALA A 495 -5.58 -1.95 -0.43
C ALA A 495 -6.68 -0.89 -0.27
N ALA A 496 -6.44 0.15 0.53
CA ALA A 496 -7.38 1.26 0.66
C ALA A 496 -7.54 2.05 -0.65
N ALA A 497 -6.46 2.20 -1.43
CA ALA A 497 -6.53 2.83 -2.74
C ALA A 497 -7.39 2.01 -3.73
N GLU A 498 -7.22 0.70 -3.75
CA GLU A 498 -8.05 -0.19 -4.57
C GLU A 498 -9.52 -0.15 -4.12
N ALA A 499 -9.79 -0.16 -2.81
CA ALA A 499 -11.14 -0.03 -2.28
C ALA A 499 -11.81 1.29 -2.70
N LEU A 500 -11.06 2.41 -2.75
CA LEU A 500 -11.58 3.69 -3.24
C LEU A 500 -11.99 3.61 -4.72
N GLY A 501 -11.20 2.93 -5.54
CA GLY A 501 -11.51 2.69 -6.96
C GLY A 501 -12.77 1.83 -7.14
N VAL A 502 -12.90 0.78 -6.33
CA VAL A 502 -14.09 -0.10 -6.30
C VAL A 502 -15.33 0.70 -5.89
N ASP A 503 -15.26 1.50 -4.81
CA ASP A 503 -16.38 2.33 -4.35
C ASP A 503 -16.87 3.30 -5.44
N LEU A 504 -15.96 3.97 -6.14
CA LEU A 504 -16.30 4.85 -7.25
C LEU A 504 -17.03 4.09 -8.37
N ALA A 505 -16.53 2.90 -8.75
CA ALA A 505 -17.12 2.09 -9.81
C ALA A 505 -18.55 1.66 -9.45
N VAL A 506 -18.74 1.15 -8.24
CA VAL A 506 -20.05 0.71 -7.74
C VAL A 506 -21.03 1.88 -7.67
N GLY A 507 -20.58 3.05 -7.20
CA GLY A 507 -21.40 4.26 -7.17
C GLY A 507 -21.90 4.66 -8.57
N LEU A 508 -21.02 4.59 -9.58
CA LEU A 508 -21.39 4.89 -10.96
C LEU A 508 -22.29 3.81 -11.60
N LEU A 509 -22.07 2.53 -11.31
CA LEU A 509 -22.96 1.43 -11.73
C LEU A 509 -24.36 1.62 -11.17
N GLY A 510 -24.48 1.93 -9.87
CA GLY A 510 -25.75 2.18 -9.20
C GLY A 510 -26.48 3.46 -9.67
N ALA A 511 -25.74 4.44 -10.24
CA ALA A 511 -26.31 5.65 -10.84
C ALA A 511 -26.82 5.43 -12.29
N GLY A 512 -26.87 4.19 -12.76
CA GLY A 512 -27.33 3.81 -14.10
C GLY A 512 -26.19 3.50 -15.08
N GLY A 513 -24.95 3.44 -14.63
CA GLY A 513 -23.78 3.11 -15.45
C GLY A 513 -23.84 1.69 -16.01
N ALA A 514 -24.44 0.74 -15.28
CA ALA A 514 -24.63 -0.63 -15.73
C ALA A 514 -25.41 -0.70 -17.06
N ALA A 515 -26.49 0.05 -17.18
CA ALA A 515 -27.28 0.14 -18.40
C ALA A 515 -26.47 0.73 -19.57
N LEU A 516 -25.63 1.74 -19.31
CA LEU A 516 -24.80 2.36 -20.35
C LEU A 516 -23.70 1.43 -20.89
N LEU A 517 -23.23 0.51 -20.08
CA LEU A 517 -22.21 -0.47 -20.46
C LEU A 517 -22.82 -1.74 -21.08
N GLY A 518 -24.14 -1.91 -21.06
CA GLY A 518 -24.77 -3.19 -21.33
C GLY A 518 -24.29 -4.28 -20.33
N ALA A 519 -23.73 -3.84 -19.21
CA ALA A 519 -23.19 -4.73 -18.20
C ALA A 519 -24.32 -5.19 -17.28
N THR A 520 -24.34 -6.47 -17.01
CA THR A 520 -25.25 -7.10 -16.04
C THR A 520 -24.40 -7.72 -14.92
N PRO A 521 -23.83 -6.89 -14.00
CA PRO A 521 -22.88 -7.36 -12.98
C PRO A 521 -23.46 -8.45 -12.07
N LEU A 522 -24.79 -8.50 -11.97
CA LEU A 522 -25.53 -9.51 -11.23
C LEU A 522 -26.23 -10.54 -12.13
N ALA A 523 -25.85 -10.65 -13.42
CA ALA A 523 -26.44 -11.64 -14.34
C ALA A 523 -26.30 -13.07 -13.79
N GLY A 524 -27.39 -13.83 -13.83
CA GLY A 524 -27.45 -15.19 -13.31
C GLY A 524 -27.54 -15.28 -11.77
N ARG A 525 -27.62 -14.16 -11.05
CA ARG A 525 -27.83 -14.14 -9.60
C ARG A 525 -29.30 -13.98 -9.28
N LEU A 526 -29.83 -14.88 -8.46
CA LEU A 526 -31.20 -14.89 -7.95
C LEU A 526 -31.23 -14.29 -6.54
N PHE A 527 -31.97 -13.21 -6.39
CA PHE A 527 -32.15 -12.49 -5.13
C PHE A 527 -33.55 -12.75 -4.57
N LEU A 528 -33.65 -13.04 -3.29
CA LEU A 528 -34.89 -13.00 -2.54
C LEU A 528 -34.96 -11.69 -1.74
N LEU A 529 -35.99 -10.88 -2.02
CA LEU A 529 -36.26 -9.63 -1.33
C LEU A 529 -37.61 -9.72 -0.58
N PRO A 530 -37.59 -9.97 0.73
CA PRO A 530 -38.81 -9.96 1.53
C PRO A 530 -39.44 -8.58 1.61
N ARG A 531 -40.78 -8.51 1.51
CA ARG A 531 -41.57 -7.27 1.55
C ARG A 531 -42.50 -7.26 2.73
N THR A 532 -42.47 -6.19 3.53
CA THR A 532 -43.37 -5.98 4.66
C THR A 532 -44.51 -4.99 4.36
N GLN A 533 -44.47 -4.33 3.20
CA GLN A 533 -45.43 -3.30 2.79
C GLN A 533 -45.97 -3.56 1.38
N GLU A 534 -47.16 -3.07 1.07
CA GLU A 534 -47.79 -3.18 -0.27
C GLU A 534 -47.13 -2.29 -1.34
N ARG A 535 -46.33 -1.30 -0.93
CA ARG A 535 -45.64 -0.40 -1.87
C ARG A 535 -44.50 -1.12 -2.62
N PRO A 536 -44.28 -0.79 -3.92
CA PRO A 536 -43.16 -1.34 -4.67
C PRO A 536 -41.83 -1.11 -3.95
N SER A 537 -40.95 -2.11 -3.98
CA SER A 537 -39.61 -1.98 -3.43
C SER A 537 -38.81 -0.94 -4.21
N ARG A 538 -38.07 -0.07 -3.51
CA ARG A 538 -37.09 0.83 -4.12
C ARG A 538 -35.77 0.12 -4.41
N ILE A 539 -35.53 -1.07 -3.84
CA ILE A 539 -34.30 -1.86 -4.00
C ILE A 539 -34.36 -2.72 -5.26
N ALA A 540 -35.50 -3.37 -5.52
CA ALA A 540 -35.64 -4.32 -6.63
C ALA A 540 -35.34 -3.72 -8.02
N PRO A 541 -35.79 -2.49 -8.36
CA PRO A 541 -35.46 -1.91 -9.66
C PRO A 541 -33.96 -1.76 -9.90
N ALA A 542 -33.21 -1.28 -8.92
CA ALA A 542 -31.77 -1.09 -9.03
C ALA A 542 -31.01 -2.42 -9.18
N LEU A 543 -31.44 -3.48 -8.49
CA LEU A 543 -30.85 -4.81 -8.65
C LEU A 543 -31.16 -5.43 -10.02
N ARG A 544 -32.40 -5.25 -10.53
CA ARG A 544 -32.80 -5.71 -11.88
C ARG A 544 -32.04 -4.95 -12.96
N GLU A 545 -31.82 -3.65 -12.80
CA GLU A 545 -30.99 -2.83 -13.69
C GLU A 545 -29.54 -3.35 -13.73
N ALA A 546 -29.02 -3.83 -12.60
CA ALA A 546 -27.73 -4.51 -12.51
C ALA A 546 -27.74 -5.96 -13.05
N GLY A 547 -28.87 -6.45 -13.58
CA GLY A 547 -29.01 -7.76 -14.20
C GLY A 547 -29.43 -8.90 -13.27
N ALA A 548 -29.76 -8.62 -12.01
CA ALA A 548 -30.25 -9.64 -11.07
C ALA A 548 -31.66 -10.10 -11.41
N GLU A 549 -31.94 -11.38 -11.22
CA GLU A 549 -33.29 -11.88 -11.06
C GLU A 549 -33.74 -11.61 -9.61
N VAL A 550 -34.79 -10.80 -9.41
CA VAL A 550 -35.26 -10.43 -8.07
C VAL A 550 -36.67 -10.97 -7.86
N VAL A 551 -36.78 -11.90 -6.91
CA VAL A 551 -38.04 -12.42 -6.39
C VAL A 551 -38.42 -11.63 -5.14
N GLU A 552 -39.58 -10.96 -5.19
CA GLU A 552 -40.16 -10.25 -4.05
C GLU A 552 -41.27 -11.11 -3.43
N ALA A 553 -41.19 -11.34 -2.11
CA ALA A 553 -42.14 -12.17 -1.41
C ALA A 553 -42.62 -11.53 -0.09
N ARG A 554 -43.89 -11.71 0.30
CA ARG A 554 -44.46 -11.14 1.52
C ARG A 554 -44.20 -12.03 2.76
N ASP A 555 -44.15 -13.32 2.54
CA ASP A 555 -43.98 -14.35 3.56
C ASP A 555 -43.30 -15.60 2.99
N SER A 556 -43.08 -16.57 3.84
CA SER A 556 -42.41 -17.83 3.51
C SER A 556 -43.13 -18.67 2.46
N GLU A 557 -44.46 -18.62 2.38
CA GLU A 557 -45.25 -19.37 1.40
C GLU A 557 -45.15 -18.71 0.01
N ALA A 558 -45.30 -17.40 -0.03
CA ALA A 558 -45.12 -16.63 -1.25
C ALA A 558 -43.68 -16.78 -1.82
N ALA A 559 -42.66 -16.85 -0.95
CA ALA A 559 -41.29 -17.09 -1.34
C ALA A 559 -41.10 -18.48 -1.99
N ARG A 560 -41.63 -19.54 -1.36
CA ARG A 560 -41.58 -20.90 -1.91
C ARG A 560 -42.25 -20.99 -3.29
N THR A 561 -43.44 -20.39 -3.39
CA THR A 561 -44.21 -20.39 -4.64
C THR A 561 -43.48 -19.65 -5.76
N ALA A 562 -43.03 -18.44 -5.49
CA ALA A 562 -42.36 -17.60 -6.50
C ALA A 562 -40.97 -18.12 -6.92
N LEU A 563 -40.25 -18.79 -6.02
CA LEU A 563 -38.95 -19.40 -6.31
C LEU A 563 -39.08 -20.73 -7.06
N GLY A 564 -40.22 -21.44 -6.94
CA GLY A 564 -40.47 -22.69 -7.67
C GLY A 564 -39.45 -23.79 -7.37
N GLY A 565 -38.97 -23.88 -6.13
CA GLY A 565 -37.92 -24.84 -5.69
C GLY A 565 -36.47 -24.37 -5.94
N ARG A 566 -36.26 -23.20 -6.56
CA ARG A 566 -34.91 -22.62 -6.72
C ARG A 566 -34.41 -22.03 -5.40
N VAL A 567 -33.12 -22.14 -5.16
CA VAL A 567 -32.45 -21.54 -4.00
C VAL A 567 -31.89 -20.18 -4.39
N PRO A 568 -32.22 -19.07 -3.68
CA PRO A 568 -31.65 -17.77 -3.97
C PRO A 568 -30.14 -17.75 -3.68
N ASN A 569 -29.39 -17.03 -4.50
CA ASN A 569 -27.97 -16.78 -4.23
C ASN A 569 -27.77 -15.80 -3.07
N VAL A 570 -28.70 -14.82 -2.97
CA VAL A 570 -28.64 -13.75 -1.97
C VAL A 570 -30.03 -13.50 -1.38
N ILE A 571 -30.11 -13.34 -0.06
CA ILE A 571 -31.31 -12.92 0.64
C ILE A 571 -31.07 -11.53 1.26
N LEU A 572 -31.97 -10.60 0.98
CA LEU A 572 -31.86 -9.21 1.43
C LEU A 572 -32.88 -8.92 2.52
N PHE A 573 -32.44 -8.41 3.67
CA PHE A 573 -33.32 -8.02 4.78
C PHE A 573 -33.39 -6.49 4.90
N PRO A 574 -34.38 -5.84 4.26
CA PRO A 574 -34.55 -4.39 4.34
C PRO A 574 -35.08 -3.91 5.70
N SER A 575 -35.62 -4.79 6.52
CA SER A 575 -36.13 -4.48 7.87
C SER A 575 -36.18 -5.72 8.76
N SER A 576 -36.31 -5.51 10.08
CA SER A 576 -36.50 -6.60 11.04
C SER A 576 -37.77 -7.41 10.77
N GLY A 577 -38.89 -6.76 10.40
CA GLY A 577 -40.14 -7.42 10.01
C GLY A 577 -40.00 -8.33 8.78
N ALA A 578 -39.08 -7.98 7.85
CA ALA A 578 -38.79 -8.81 6.69
C ALA A 578 -38.09 -10.13 7.06
N VAL A 579 -37.27 -10.12 8.11
CA VAL A 579 -36.65 -11.35 8.66
C VAL A 579 -37.70 -12.29 9.24
N GLY A 580 -38.58 -11.79 10.12
CA GLY A 580 -39.65 -12.59 10.76
C GLY A 580 -40.61 -13.19 9.74
N ALA A 581 -40.98 -12.45 8.69
CA ALA A 581 -41.86 -12.95 7.63
C ALA A 581 -41.26 -14.14 6.86
N MET A 582 -39.91 -14.28 6.86
CA MET A 582 -39.18 -15.35 6.17
C MET A 582 -38.71 -16.48 7.10
N ALA A 583 -38.98 -16.43 8.42
CA ALA A 583 -38.40 -17.35 9.39
C ALA A 583 -38.60 -18.83 9.05
N GLU A 584 -39.79 -19.22 8.58
CA GLU A 584 -40.08 -20.60 8.22
C GLU A 584 -39.36 -21.04 6.94
N TYR A 585 -39.27 -20.15 5.91
CA TYR A 585 -38.51 -20.40 4.70
C TYR A 585 -37.00 -20.56 4.98
N LEU A 586 -36.46 -19.67 5.81
CA LEU A 586 -35.07 -19.71 6.25
C LEU A 586 -34.74 -20.99 7.01
N SER A 587 -35.66 -21.43 7.91
CA SER A 587 -35.49 -22.68 8.66
C SER A 587 -35.49 -23.90 7.71
N GLY A 588 -36.27 -23.85 6.62
CA GLY A 588 -36.28 -24.84 5.57
C GLY A 588 -34.91 -24.91 4.86
N LEU A 589 -34.40 -23.79 4.34
CA LEU A 589 -33.10 -23.72 3.68
C LEU A 589 -31.96 -24.31 4.53
N ARG A 590 -31.97 -24.01 5.82
CA ARG A 590 -30.97 -24.53 6.74
C ARG A 590 -31.05 -26.05 6.92
N ARG A 591 -32.27 -26.59 7.05
CA ARG A 591 -32.48 -28.05 7.16
C ARG A 591 -32.01 -28.79 5.92
N ASP A 592 -32.16 -28.17 4.74
CA ASP A 592 -31.76 -28.69 3.43
C ASP A 592 -30.28 -28.45 3.13
N GLY A 593 -29.52 -27.85 4.05
CA GLY A 593 -28.09 -27.59 3.93
C GLY A 593 -27.71 -26.42 3.00
N HIS A 594 -28.69 -25.60 2.61
CA HIS A 594 -28.45 -24.44 1.76
C HIS A 594 -28.00 -23.21 2.56
N ARG A 595 -26.99 -22.51 2.06
CA ARG A 595 -26.45 -21.32 2.70
C ARG A 595 -26.33 -20.16 1.69
N PRO A 596 -27.42 -19.49 1.33
CA PRO A 596 -27.36 -18.27 0.54
C PRO A 596 -26.62 -17.15 1.28
N LEU A 597 -26.06 -16.19 0.57
CA LEU A 597 -25.51 -14.97 1.15
C LEU A 597 -26.65 -14.14 1.77
N VAL A 598 -26.39 -13.54 2.92
CA VAL A 598 -27.37 -12.72 3.64
C VAL A 598 -26.89 -11.29 3.79
N ALA A 599 -27.70 -10.34 3.34
CA ALA A 599 -27.45 -8.92 3.48
C ALA A 599 -28.54 -8.22 4.32
N ALA A 600 -28.12 -7.42 5.29
CA ALA A 600 -29.02 -6.66 6.17
C ALA A 600 -28.87 -5.15 5.97
N MET A 601 -30.01 -4.43 5.92
CA MET A 601 -30.05 -2.98 5.67
C MET A 601 -29.73 -2.14 6.92
N GLY A 602 -29.20 -2.73 7.97
CA GLY A 602 -28.81 -2.00 9.18
C GLY A 602 -28.74 -2.88 10.41
N PRO A 603 -28.34 -2.31 11.57
CA PRO A 603 -28.13 -3.08 12.80
C PRO A 603 -29.37 -3.82 13.28
N ALA A 604 -30.55 -3.21 13.21
CA ALA A 604 -31.80 -3.84 13.71
C ALA A 604 -32.18 -5.09 12.90
N SER A 605 -32.12 -5.03 11.56
CA SER A 605 -32.37 -6.20 10.70
C SER A 605 -31.27 -7.26 10.85
N SER A 606 -30.02 -6.83 11.08
CA SER A 606 -28.90 -7.73 11.35
C SER A 606 -29.08 -8.50 12.67
N GLN A 607 -29.45 -7.83 13.76
CA GLN A 607 -29.72 -8.46 15.06
C GLN A 607 -30.88 -9.45 14.99
N THR A 608 -31.97 -9.08 14.29
CA THR A 608 -33.12 -9.98 14.12
C THR A 608 -32.72 -11.20 13.28
N ALA A 609 -31.97 -11.05 12.22
CA ALA A 609 -31.47 -12.16 11.41
C ALA A 609 -30.59 -13.10 12.24
N GLN A 610 -29.71 -12.56 13.09
CA GLN A 610 -28.89 -13.36 14.01
C GLN A 610 -29.71 -14.13 15.04
N ALA A 611 -30.75 -13.51 15.58
CA ALA A 611 -31.69 -14.19 16.53
C ALA A 611 -32.40 -15.38 15.87
N GLU A 612 -32.73 -15.27 14.58
CA GLU A 612 -33.26 -16.37 13.77
C GLU A 612 -32.19 -17.35 13.29
N GLY A 613 -30.93 -17.15 13.75
CA GLY A 613 -29.77 -17.99 13.44
C GLY A 613 -29.15 -17.76 12.07
N TRP A 614 -29.44 -16.66 11.41
CA TRP A 614 -28.80 -16.22 10.17
C TRP A 614 -27.85 -15.05 10.43
N ARG A 615 -26.57 -15.32 10.44
CA ARG A 615 -25.57 -14.25 10.54
C ARG A 615 -25.46 -13.56 9.19
N PRO A 616 -25.79 -12.27 9.05
CA PRO A 616 -25.58 -11.54 7.81
C PRO A 616 -24.10 -11.53 7.43
N ASP A 617 -23.82 -11.81 6.16
CA ASP A 617 -22.49 -11.73 5.58
C ASP A 617 -22.10 -10.27 5.36
N VAL A 618 -23.10 -9.40 5.14
CA VAL A 618 -22.91 -7.97 4.98
C VAL A 618 -24.03 -7.16 5.63
N VAL A 619 -23.67 -6.03 6.25
CA VAL A 619 -24.61 -5.06 6.85
C VAL A 619 -24.31 -3.69 6.28
N ALA A 620 -25.33 -3.03 5.70
CA ALA A 620 -25.15 -1.69 5.17
C ALA A 620 -24.83 -0.67 6.28
N PRO A 621 -23.96 0.31 6.00
CA PRO A 621 -23.57 1.33 6.98
C PRO A 621 -24.69 2.32 7.31
N SER A 622 -25.70 2.44 6.43
CA SER A 622 -26.89 3.28 6.64
C SER A 622 -28.15 2.62 6.10
N ALA A 623 -29.31 3.08 6.58
CA ALA A 623 -30.63 2.59 6.13
C ALA A 623 -31.11 3.24 4.81
N GLU A 624 -30.21 3.88 4.07
CA GLU A 624 -30.51 4.41 2.73
C GLU A 624 -30.48 3.32 1.67
N VAL A 625 -31.47 3.33 0.79
CA VAL A 625 -31.60 2.33 -0.28
C VAL A 625 -30.37 2.30 -1.18
N GLY A 626 -29.84 3.46 -1.54
CA GLY A 626 -28.63 3.58 -2.38
C GLY A 626 -27.42 2.93 -1.74
N ALA A 627 -27.15 3.25 -0.46
CA ALA A 627 -26.06 2.67 0.30
C ALA A 627 -26.19 1.15 0.46
N PHE A 628 -27.42 0.65 0.67
CA PHE A 628 -27.68 -0.77 0.79
C PHE A 628 -27.41 -1.53 -0.53
N VAL A 629 -27.96 -1.04 -1.64
CA VAL A 629 -27.71 -1.63 -2.97
C VAL A 629 -26.22 -1.62 -3.31
N GLN A 630 -25.54 -0.51 -3.04
CA GLN A 630 -24.11 -0.39 -3.22
C GLN A 630 -23.30 -1.41 -2.42
N THR A 631 -23.63 -1.55 -1.13
CA THR A 631 -22.96 -2.51 -0.23
C THR A 631 -23.18 -3.96 -0.70
N VAL A 632 -24.38 -4.30 -1.15
CA VAL A 632 -24.70 -5.62 -1.71
C VAL A 632 -23.95 -5.90 -3.01
N LEU A 633 -23.90 -4.92 -3.92
CA LEU A 633 -23.15 -5.03 -5.18
C LEU A 633 -21.65 -5.27 -4.92
N LEU A 634 -21.04 -4.50 -4.03
CA LEU A 634 -19.66 -4.68 -3.61
C LEU A 634 -19.41 -6.10 -3.12
N PHE A 635 -20.19 -6.53 -2.14
CA PHE A 635 -20.02 -7.82 -1.51
C PHE A 635 -20.19 -8.99 -2.48
N VAL A 636 -21.21 -8.94 -3.36
CA VAL A 636 -21.45 -10.00 -4.36
C VAL A 636 -20.34 -10.03 -5.40
N LEU A 637 -19.79 -8.88 -5.81
CA LEU A 637 -18.70 -8.82 -6.78
C LEU A 637 -17.36 -9.34 -6.19
N GLU A 638 -17.07 -9.02 -4.93
CA GLU A 638 -15.88 -9.51 -4.23
C GLU A 638 -15.91 -11.04 -4.00
N ASN A 639 -17.11 -11.62 -3.79
CA ASN A 639 -17.30 -13.04 -3.52
C ASN A 639 -17.76 -13.84 -4.76
N SER A 640 -17.59 -13.30 -5.96
CA SER A 640 -17.96 -13.94 -7.26
C SER A 640 -16.77 -14.62 -7.96
N GLY A 641 -15.68 -14.94 -7.22
CA GLY A 641 -14.51 -15.67 -7.70
C GLY A 641 -14.75 -17.16 -7.91
#